data_88324a3cbf0735b3c3d877ffc506d74d
#
_entry.id   88324a3cbf0735b3c3d877ffc506d74d
#
_cell.length_a   1.000
_cell.length_b   1.000
_cell.length_c   1.000
_cell.angle_alpha   90.00
_cell.angle_beta   90.00
_cell.angle_gamma   90.00
#
_symmetry.space_group_name_H-M   'P 1'
#
loop_
_entity.id
_entity.type
_entity.pdbx_description
1 polymer ?
#
loop_
_entity_poly.entity_id
_entity_poly.type
_entity_poly.pdbx_seq_one_letter_code
_entity_poly.pdbx_strand_id
1 'polypeptide(L)'
;MRSSLVAVGLFAGFVVTARADRTRADAAPERVAIDAAAVGEPISPLIYGQFIEHLGRCVQGGLWAEMLEDRKFFYPVTGEAPAWEMYTPGKPSWEGEGHPYELLVRSPWMILGDKRAVRMVSEGALTGRHSVELAPRAGEAGDDGRARAKGQIRAAGLMQERLTVRAGRAYTGRIVVGGASGARVEVSLVWGGGVGSRQTIVIDHLAAGWNARSLDFHVPAAAAGGGTDNGRLEIVARGGGAVRVGAVSLMPADNRSGWRADTLARLRELDAPVYRWPGGNFVSGYDWRDGIGDRDRRPPRKNPAWKGVEANDVGLHEFMELCALLGAEPYVAVNTGLGDVRSAAALVEYANGDDTTAMGRLRAKNGRAAPFGVRLWAVGNEMYGDWQPGHMPLDKYVEKHRQTVAAMRAVDPDVQLVAVGSVGPWSRTMLARVPADMNHISEHIYWQGKDDVVAHVAQVPAGIRAIAEAHRSYRRELAGLAERDIRVALDEWNYWYGPYEYGELGTRYFLKDALGIAAGVHELARQSDLFYIANYAQAVNVIGAIKTTGDAAELEPTGLALALYRRHFGSLPVAVRAAPAPLDVAAAWTKDRARLTVAAVNPEARVRRVRLEVAGARVDAAGGRRFVLTGGGPTAGNAPGRPRGVDVVEGAAPAPNAALDLPPFSVSLFVWAATK
;
A
#
# COMPACT_ATOMS: atom_id res chain seq x y z
N MET A 1 -67.81 20.07 14.12
CA MET A 1 -68.23 18.95 15.02
C MET A 1 -67.31 17.77 14.85
N ARG A 2 -66.85 17.24 15.96
CA ARG A 2 -65.96 16.07 16.20
C ARG A 2 -64.47 16.39 16.10
N SER A 3 -63.84 16.75 17.11
CA SER A 3 -63.42 16.14 18.43
C SER A 3 -62.06 15.50 18.26
N SER A 4 -61.08 16.19 18.78
CA SER A 4 -59.68 15.81 18.99
C SER A 4 -59.60 14.76 20.13
N LEU A 5 -58.82 13.73 19.96
CA LEU A 5 -58.35 12.89 21.06
C LEU A 5 -56.85 12.95 21.08
N VAL A 6 -56.34 13.56 22.17
CA VAL A 6 -54.95 13.57 22.56
C VAL A 6 -54.67 12.25 23.30
N ALA A 7 -53.77 11.46 22.78
CA ALA A 7 -53.26 10.30 23.49
C ALA A 7 -51.96 10.67 24.21
N VAL A 8 -52.01 10.74 25.54
CA VAL A 8 -50.88 10.88 26.43
C VAL A 8 -50.22 9.50 26.60
N GLY A 9 -49.08 9.29 25.97
CA GLY A 9 -48.27 8.08 26.17
C GLY A 9 -47.38 8.24 27.39
N LEU A 10 -47.66 7.45 28.44
CA LEU A 10 -46.74 7.28 29.55
C LEU A 10 -45.44 6.57 29.10
N PHE A 11 -44.31 7.27 29.16
CA PHE A 11 -43.01 6.63 29.13
C PHE A 11 -42.71 5.99 30.48
N ALA A 12 -42.85 4.68 30.55
CA ALA A 12 -42.33 3.89 31.66
C ALA A 12 -40.79 3.75 31.45
N GLY A 13 -40.02 4.49 32.21
CA GLY A 13 -38.57 4.36 32.23
C GLY A 13 -38.18 3.03 32.83
N PHE A 14 -37.71 2.10 32.00
CA PHE A 14 -36.97 0.94 32.48
C PHE A 14 -35.60 1.37 32.96
N VAL A 15 -35.46 1.55 34.27
CA VAL A 15 -34.15 1.63 34.92
C VAL A 15 -33.59 0.20 34.93
N VAL A 16 -32.78 -0.13 33.92
CA VAL A 16 -31.94 -1.31 33.98
C VAL A 16 -30.83 -1.01 34.97
N THR A 17 -31.04 -1.42 36.20
CA THR A 17 -29.95 -1.52 37.21
C THR A 17 -28.98 -2.57 36.70
N ALA A 18 -27.86 -2.12 36.11
CA ALA A 18 -26.72 -2.97 35.85
C ALA A 18 -26.23 -3.48 37.24
N ARG A 19 -26.63 -4.69 37.63
CA ARG A 19 -25.96 -5.45 38.68
C ARG A 19 -24.55 -5.73 38.15
N ALA A 20 -23.60 -4.83 38.48
CA ALA A 20 -22.20 -5.13 38.30
C ALA A 20 -21.90 -6.43 39.06
N ASP A 21 -21.41 -7.40 38.31
CA ASP A 21 -21.01 -8.71 38.82
C ASP A 21 -19.81 -8.50 39.76
N ARG A 22 -20.09 -8.28 41.04
CA ARG A 22 -19.10 -8.05 42.11
C ARG A 22 -18.30 -9.30 42.47
N THR A 23 -18.58 -10.44 41.86
CA THR A 23 -17.96 -11.73 42.21
C THR A 23 -16.64 -12.01 41.53
N ARG A 24 -16.10 -11.09 40.70
CA ARG A 24 -14.83 -11.26 39.96
C ARG A 24 -13.65 -10.41 40.45
N ALA A 25 -13.83 -9.56 41.46
CA ALA A 25 -12.77 -8.69 41.98
C ALA A 25 -11.70 -9.44 42.85
N ASP A 26 -11.93 -10.70 43.23
CA ASP A 26 -11.08 -11.42 44.18
C ASP A 26 -10.20 -12.53 43.58
N ALA A 27 -10.18 -12.73 42.24
CA ALA A 27 -9.25 -13.68 41.66
C ALA A 27 -7.82 -13.13 41.73
N ALA A 28 -6.90 -13.92 42.30
CA ALA A 28 -5.49 -13.58 42.35
C ALA A 28 -4.97 -13.31 40.94
N PRO A 29 -4.13 -12.27 40.72
CA PRO A 29 -3.59 -11.98 39.41
C PRO A 29 -2.75 -13.15 38.90
N GLU A 30 -2.94 -13.46 37.60
CA GLU A 30 -2.20 -14.51 36.90
C GLU A 30 -0.72 -14.10 36.75
N ARG A 31 0.17 -15.07 36.85
CA ARG A 31 1.62 -14.83 36.83
C ARG A 31 2.15 -14.72 35.39
N VAL A 32 2.93 -13.67 35.12
CA VAL A 32 3.80 -13.57 33.91
C VAL A 32 5.25 -13.45 34.41
N ALA A 33 6.09 -14.44 34.07
CA ALA A 33 7.49 -14.49 34.48
C ALA A 33 8.43 -14.04 33.38
N ILE A 34 9.22 -13.00 33.63
CA ILE A 34 10.16 -12.39 32.67
C ILE A 34 11.57 -12.49 33.23
N ASP A 35 12.49 -13.03 32.49
CA ASP A 35 13.92 -13.04 32.80
C ASP A 35 14.63 -11.97 31.96
N ALA A 36 14.77 -10.78 32.55
CA ALA A 36 15.34 -9.61 31.88
C ALA A 36 16.87 -9.69 31.68
N ALA A 37 17.54 -10.67 32.33
CA ALA A 37 18.96 -10.94 32.11
C ALA A 37 19.19 -11.87 30.90
N ALA A 38 18.22 -12.68 30.52
CA ALA A 38 18.30 -13.58 29.37
C ALA A 38 17.96 -12.82 28.07
N VAL A 39 18.93 -12.08 27.57
CA VAL A 39 18.80 -11.22 26.36
C VAL A 39 19.12 -12.04 25.12
N GLY A 40 18.23 -11.99 24.11
CA GLY A 40 18.43 -12.58 22.78
C GLY A 40 19.18 -11.65 21.81
N GLU A 41 19.29 -12.11 20.56
CA GLU A 41 19.85 -11.31 19.48
C GLU A 41 19.02 -10.05 19.25
N PRO A 42 19.63 -8.92 18.87
CA PRO A 42 18.91 -7.68 18.59
C PRO A 42 17.85 -7.87 17.50
N ILE A 43 16.65 -7.35 17.75
CA ILE A 43 15.58 -7.29 16.76
C ILE A 43 15.99 -6.33 15.66
N SER A 44 16.01 -6.80 14.41
CA SER A 44 16.24 -5.95 13.26
C SER A 44 15.12 -4.91 13.12
N PRO A 45 15.42 -3.62 12.95
CA PRO A 45 14.39 -2.62 12.69
C PRO A 45 13.59 -2.92 11.41
N LEU A 46 14.16 -3.67 10.47
CA LEU A 46 13.54 -3.98 9.18
C LEU A 46 12.39 -4.99 9.26
N ILE A 47 12.08 -5.54 10.45
CA ILE A 47 10.89 -6.39 10.63
C ILE A 47 9.56 -5.58 10.60
N TYR A 48 9.63 -4.25 10.62
CA TYR A 48 8.47 -3.36 10.50
C TYR A 48 8.31 -2.79 9.09
N GLY A 49 8.86 -3.48 8.09
CA GLY A 49 8.80 -3.08 6.69
C GLY A 49 7.41 -3.16 6.08
N GLN A 50 7.29 -2.56 4.91
CA GLN A 50 6.06 -2.54 4.12
C GLN A 50 6.34 -3.01 2.69
N PHE A 51 5.29 -3.42 2.00
CA PHE A 51 5.34 -3.87 0.63
C PHE A 51 4.41 -3.03 -0.25
N ILE A 52 4.91 -2.58 -1.39
CA ILE A 52 4.19 -1.81 -2.41
C ILE A 52 4.22 -2.61 -3.71
N GLU A 53 3.05 -2.88 -4.26
CA GLU A 53 2.91 -3.52 -5.56
C GLU A 53 2.01 -2.70 -6.49
N HIS A 54 2.29 -2.73 -7.78
CA HIS A 54 1.42 -2.20 -8.82
C HIS A 54 0.22 -3.13 -9.03
N LEU A 55 -0.65 -3.15 -8.03
CA LEU A 55 -1.80 -4.03 -7.89
C LEU A 55 -3.00 -3.21 -7.41
N GLY A 56 -4.15 -3.40 -8.04
CA GLY A 56 -5.41 -2.78 -7.63
C GLY A 56 -5.26 -1.27 -7.43
N ARG A 57 -5.64 -0.79 -6.27
CA ARG A 57 -5.55 0.64 -5.90
C ARG A 57 -4.39 0.94 -4.94
N CYS A 58 -3.33 0.12 -4.90
CA CYS A 58 -2.18 0.40 -4.05
C CYS A 58 -1.44 1.65 -4.52
N VAL A 59 -1.07 1.71 -5.79
CA VAL A 59 -0.38 2.87 -6.37
C VAL A 59 -1.40 3.88 -6.89
N GLN A 60 -2.13 3.54 -7.96
CA GLN A 60 -3.15 4.42 -8.54
C GLN A 60 -4.35 4.54 -7.60
N GLY A 61 -4.69 5.77 -7.21
CA GLY A 61 -5.79 6.06 -6.27
C GLY A 61 -5.48 5.79 -4.79
N GLY A 62 -4.31 5.19 -4.47
CA GLY A 62 -3.84 4.95 -3.11
C GLY A 62 -2.66 5.83 -2.71
N LEU A 63 -1.48 5.53 -3.22
CA LEU A 63 -0.26 6.30 -2.97
C LEU A 63 -0.14 7.52 -3.88
N TRP A 64 -0.46 7.33 -5.17
CA TRP A 64 -0.28 8.32 -6.20
C TRP A 64 -1.50 9.26 -6.33
N ALA A 65 -1.24 10.56 -6.46
CA ALA A 65 -2.27 11.59 -6.40
C ALA A 65 -3.05 11.78 -7.71
N GLU A 66 -2.71 11.06 -8.79
CA GLU A 66 -3.41 11.17 -10.06
C GLU A 66 -4.89 10.83 -9.91
N MET A 67 -5.76 11.76 -10.29
CA MET A 67 -7.22 11.62 -10.19
C MET A 67 -7.84 11.00 -11.45
N LEU A 68 -7.14 11.06 -12.58
CA LEU A 68 -7.64 10.59 -13.86
C LEU A 68 -7.23 9.14 -14.11
N GLU A 69 -8.20 8.33 -14.45
CA GLU A 69 -7.96 6.97 -14.94
C GLU A 69 -7.66 7.01 -16.44
N ASP A 70 -6.83 6.06 -16.91
CA ASP A 70 -6.46 5.96 -18.33
C ASP A 70 -6.06 7.33 -18.97
N ARG A 71 -5.25 8.07 -18.24
CA ARG A 71 -4.84 9.43 -18.60
C ARG A 71 -4.00 9.56 -19.87
N LYS A 72 -3.54 8.42 -20.42
CA LYS A 72 -2.73 8.30 -21.65
C LYS A 72 -3.43 7.50 -22.76
N PHE A 73 -4.74 7.32 -22.61
CA PHE A 73 -5.60 6.71 -23.62
C PHE A 73 -5.18 5.30 -24.05
N PHE A 74 -4.90 4.41 -23.10
CA PHE A 74 -4.64 2.99 -23.40
C PHE A 74 -5.84 2.34 -24.08
N TYR A 75 -7.04 2.60 -23.55
CA TYR A 75 -8.29 2.17 -24.19
C TYR A 75 -8.73 3.17 -25.26
N PRO A 76 -9.26 2.68 -26.41
CA PRO A 76 -9.90 3.56 -27.37
C PRO A 76 -11.09 4.29 -26.78
N VAL A 77 -11.21 5.57 -27.05
CA VAL A 77 -12.36 6.37 -26.65
C VAL A 77 -13.49 6.13 -27.66
N THR A 78 -14.46 5.29 -27.27
CA THR A 78 -15.62 4.95 -28.13
C THR A 78 -16.87 5.71 -27.71
N GLY A 79 -16.89 6.27 -26.51
CA GLY A 79 -18.07 6.88 -25.90
C GLY A 79 -19.11 5.87 -25.42
N GLU A 80 -18.74 4.59 -25.33
CA GLU A 80 -19.57 3.55 -24.73
C GLU A 80 -19.52 3.60 -23.19
N ALA A 81 -20.67 3.41 -22.56
CA ALA A 81 -20.83 3.31 -21.11
C ALA A 81 -21.50 1.97 -20.76
N PRO A 82 -21.27 1.45 -19.55
CA PRO A 82 -20.37 1.92 -18.50
C PRO A 82 -18.90 1.56 -18.76
N ALA A 83 -17.97 2.38 -18.28
CA ALA A 83 -16.53 2.09 -18.34
C ALA A 83 -16.09 1.10 -17.24
N TRP A 84 -16.90 0.97 -16.19
CA TRP A 84 -16.66 0.13 -15.01
C TRP A 84 -17.66 -1.02 -14.98
N GLU A 85 -17.17 -2.21 -14.68
CA GLU A 85 -17.97 -3.42 -14.52
C GLU A 85 -17.64 -4.11 -13.19
N MET A 86 -18.64 -4.77 -12.60
CA MET A 86 -18.41 -5.64 -11.45
C MET A 86 -17.69 -6.90 -11.93
N TYR A 87 -16.48 -7.09 -11.46
CA TYR A 87 -15.70 -8.29 -11.71
C TYR A 87 -15.80 -9.21 -10.49
N THR A 88 -16.18 -10.46 -10.72
CA THR A 88 -16.11 -11.50 -9.68
C THR A 88 -14.98 -12.45 -10.07
N PRO A 89 -13.90 -12.51 -9.30
CA PRO A 89 -12.81 -13.44 -9.59
C PRO A 89 -13.34 -14.87 -9.49
N GLY A 90 -12.86 -15.73 -10.41
CA GLY A 90 -13.07 -17.18 -10.27
C GLY A 90 -12.41 -17.64 -8.96
N LYS A 91 -12.93 -18.69 -8.33
CA LYS A 91 -12.37 -19.25 -7.09
C LYS A 91 -10.94 -19.81 -7.35
N PRO A 92 -9.87 -19.18 -6.90
CA PRO A 92 -8.65 -19.92 -6.65
C PRO A 92 -8.89 -20.90 -5.51
N SER A 93 -8.27 -22.06 -5.54
CA SER A 93 -8.45 -23.14 -4.55
C SER A 93 -8.13 -22.73 -3.09
N TRP A 94 -7.53 -21.56 -2.88
CA TRP A 94 -7.08 -21.01 -1.60
C TRP A 94 -7.80 -19.72 -1.15
N GLU A 95 -8.65 -19.12 -1.99
CA GLU A 95 -9.32 -17.83 -1.68
C GLU A 95 -10.80 -17.94 -1.26
N GLY A 96 -11.34 -19.05 -0.92
CA GLY A 96 -12.75 -19.12 -0.58
C GLY A 96 -13.69 -18.64 -1.73
N GLU A 97 -14.81 -17.95 -1.40
CA GLU A 97 -15.69 -17.37 -2.41
C GLU A 97 -15.08 -16.12 -3.01
N GLY A 98 -15.02 -16.04 -4.36
CA GLY A 98 -14.54 -14.86 -5.06
C GLY A 98 -15.33 -13.61 -4.69
N HIS A 99 -14.67 -12.61 -4.13
CA HIS A 99 -15.29 -11.36 -3.73
C HIS A 99 -15.34 -10.39 -4.92
N PRO A 100 -16.52 -9.86 -5.28
CA PRO A 100 -16.65 -8.93 -6.40
C PRO A 100 -16.03 -7.57 -6.06
N TYR A 101 -15.48 -6.92 -7.08
CA TYR A 101 -15.00 -5.54 -7.04
C TYR A 101 -15.19 -4.85 -8.38
N GLU A 102 -15.21 -3.52 -8.37
CA GLU A 102 -15.38 -2.71 -9.57
C GLU A 102 -14.06 -2.63 -10.38
N LEU A 103 -14.12 -2.94 -11.67
CA LEU A 103 -12.96 -2.97 -12.57
C LEU A 103 -13.18 -2.05 -13.77
N LEU A 104 -12.17 -1.25 -14.12
CA LEU A 104 -12.13 -0.48 -15.35
C LEU A 104 -11.85 -1.41 -16.54
N VAL A 105 -12.82 -1.57 -17.43
CA VAL A 105 -12.75 -2.51 -18.57
C VAL A 105 -12.62 -1.84 -19.94
N ARG A 106 -12.92 -0.54 -20.01
CA ARG A 106 -12.80 0.30 -21.23
C ARG A 106 -12.47 1.74 -20.86
N SER A 107 -12.32 2.61 -21.87
CA SER A 107 -11.99 4.02 -21.64
C SER A 107 -13.00 4.70 -20.71
N PRO A 108 -12.55 5.35 -19.62
CA PRO A 108 -13.41 6.18 -18.79
C PRO A 108 -13.73 7.55 -19.40
N TRP A 109 -13.13 7.85 -20.55
CA TRP A 109 -13.36 9.08 -21.29
C TRP A 109 -14.63 8.99 -22.12
N MET A 110 -15.59 9.85 -21.83
CA MET A 110 -16.83 10.00 -22.58
C MET A 110 -16.70 11.09 -23.63
N ILE A 111 -17.43 10.96 -24.73
CA ILE A 111 -17.41 11.95 -25.81
C ILE A 111 -18.43 13.06 -25.52
N LEU A 112 -17.97 14.31 -25.61
CA LEU A 112 -18.79 15.52 -25.56
C LEU A 112 -19.04 16.04 -26.98
N GLY A 113 -20.32 16.21 -27.35
CA GLY A 113 -20.71 16.75 -28.64
C GLY A 113 -20.79 15.71 -29.75
N ASP A 114 -20.26 16.00 -30.93
CA ASP A 114 -20.37 15.11 -32.09
C ASP A 114 -19.36 13.95 -32.04
N LYS A 115 -19.85 12.71 -31.91
CA LYS A 115 -19.01 11.51 -31.86
C LYS A 115 -18.11 11.36 -33.07
N ARG A 116 -18.55 11.82 -34.27
CA ARG A 116 -17.78 11.79 -35.49
C ARG A 116 -16.58 12.75 -35.53
N ALA A 117 -16.57 13.69 -34.57
CA ALA A 117 -15.50 14.66 -34.41
C ALA A 117 -14.38 14.18 -33.45
N VAL A 118 -14.51 12.97 -32.88
CA VAL A 118 -13.53 12.35 -32.01
C VAL A 118 -13.01 11.07 -32.63
N ARG A 119 -11.70 10.95 -32.76
CA ARG A 119 -11.07 9.76 -33.34
C ARG A 119 -9.74 9.41 -32.68
N MET A 120 -9.40 8.13 -32.71
CA MET A 120 -8.10 7.63 -32.29
C MET A 120 -7.09 7.73 -33.44
N VAL A 121 -5.90 8.26 -33.15
CA VAL A 121 -4.84 8.48 -34.15
C VAL A 121 -3.57 7.80 -33.65
N SER A 122 -3.06 6.84 -34.43
CA SER A 122 -1.83 6.09 -34.11
C SER A 122 -0.58 6.77 -34.62
N GLU A 123 -0.68 7.41 -35.80
CA GLU A 123 0.46 8.13 -36.40
C GLU A 123 0.84 9.34 -35.56
N GLY A 124 2.11 9.40 -35.13
CA GLY A 124 2.63 10.47 -34.27
C GLY A 124 1.96 10.54 -32.89
N ALA A 125 1.46 9.43 -32.36
CA ALA A 125 0.98 9.37 -30.99
C ALA A 125 2.06 9.83 -30.00
N LEU A 126 1.64 10.45 -28.87
CA LEU A 126 2.57 10.91 -27.86
C LEU A 126 3.31 9.73 -27.20
N THR A 127 2.54 8.70 -26.84
CA THR A 127 3.02 7.45 -26.23
C THR A 127 1.98 6.35 -26.45
N GLY A 128 2.37 5.11 -26.21
CA GLY A 128 1.47 3.97 -26.36
C GLY A 128 1.07 3.74 -27.81
N ARG A 129 -0.18 3.32 -28.03
CA ARG A 129 -0.68 2.92 -29.35
C ARG A 129 -1.32 4.06 -30.13
N HIS A 130 -1.90 5.04 -29.44
CA HIS A 130 -2.67 6.11 -30.09
C HIS A 130 -2.85 7.30 -29.15
N SER A 131 -3.22 8.42 -29.76
CA SER A 131 -3.69 9.63 -29.08
C SER A 131 -5.10 9.96 -29.57
N VAL A 132 -5.81 10.85 -28.88
CA VAL A 132 -7.14 11.30 -29.30
C VAL A 132 -7.03 12.55 -30.15
N GLU A 133 -7.72 12.56 -31.28
CA GLU A 133 -7.90 13.77 -32.09
C GLU A 133 -9.34 14.29 -32.00
N LEU A 134 -9.46 15.55 -31.66
CA LEU A 134 -10.70 16.31 -31.60
C LEU A 134 -10.76 17.26 -32.82
N ALA A 135 -11.66 17.00 -33.76
CA ALA A 135 -11.79 17.78 -34.99
C ALA A 135 -13.18 18.44 -35.05
N PRO A 136 -13.34 19.67 -34.49
CA PRO A 136 -14.61 20.40 -34.60
C PRO A 136 -15.06 20.56 -36.03
N ARG A 137 -16.35 20.32 -36.29
CA ARG A 137 -16.92 20.38 -37.67
C ARG A 137 -17.93 21.52 -37.76
N ALA A 138 -17.97 22.17 -38.94
CA ALA A 138 -19.05 23.10 -39.28
C ALA A 138 -20.38 22.31 -39.35
N GLY A 139 -21.43 22.85 -38.72
CA GLY A 139 -22.67 22.11 -38.50
C GLY A 139 -23.50 21.92 -39.76
N GLU A 140 -23.79 20.65 -40.13
CA GLU A 140 -25.04 20.23 -40.78
C GLU A 140 -26.09 19.88 -39.74
N ALA A 141 -27.40 19.81 -40.10
CA ALA A 141 -28.49 19.57 -39.15
C ALA A 141 -28.25 18.39 -38.20
N GLY A 142 -28.59 18.55 -36.92
CA GLY A 142 -28.29 17.57 -35.87
C GLY A 142 -29.14 16.32 -35.93
N ASP A 143 -28.63 15.18 -35.40
CA ASP A 143 -29.40 13.96 -35.12
C ASP A 143 -30.56 14.17 -34.12
N ASP A 144 -30.61 15.34 -33.45
CA ASP A 144 -31.65 15.77 -32.55
C ASP A 144 -32.82 16.52 -33.22
N GLY A 145 -32.84 16.59 -34.57
CA GLY A 145 -33.91 17.20 -35.35
C GLY A 145 -34.06 18.72 -35.23
N ARG A 146 -33.17 19.41 -34.52
CA ARG A 146 -33.21 20.87 -34.34
C ARG A 146 -32.35 21.57 -35.38
N ALA A 147 -32.98 22.38 -36.26
CA ALA A 147 -32.29 23.24 -37.19
C ALA A 147 -31.41 24.27 -36.44
N ARG A 148 -30.07 24.20 -36.66
CA ARG A 148 -29.12 25.17 -36.09
C ARG A 148 -28.64 26.10 -37.24
N ALA A 149 -28.22 27.31 -36.87
CA ALA A 149 -27.75 28.31 -37.81
C ALA A 149 -26.57 27.76 -38.66
N LYS A 150 -26.63 27.97 -39.96
CA LYS A 150 -25.58 27.57 -40.94
C LYS A 150 -24.25 28.21 -40.55
N GLY A 151 -23.21 27.41 -40.26
CA GLY A 151 -21.89 27.88 -39.85
C GLY A 151 -21.54 27.74 -38.35
N GLN A 152 -22.45 27.21 -37.51
CA GLN A 152 -22.15 26.97 -36.09
C GLN A 152 -21.21 25.74 -35.95
N ILE A 153 -20.01 25.95 -35.41
CA ILE A 153 -19.03 24.86 -35.16
C ILE A 153 -19.53 23.98 -34.01
N ARG A 154 -19.63 22.68 -34.29
CA ARG A 154 -19.96 21.68 -33.25
C ARG A 154 -18.76 21.42 -32.40
N ALA A 155 -18.97 21.46 -31.06
CA ALA A 155 -17.93 21.10 -30.12
C ALA A 155 -17.52 19.62 -30.29
N ALA A 156 -16.23 19.38 -30.26
CA ALA A 156 -15.63 18.07 -30.15
C ALA A 156 -14.91 18.02 -28.81
N GLY A 157 -15.26 17.08 -27.95
CA GLY A 157 -14.67 17.07 -26.63
C GLY A 157 -14.69 15.71 -25.96
N LEU A 158 -14.00 15.65 -24.84
CA LEU A 158 -13.92 14.51 -23.92
C LEU A 158 -14.31 14.97 -22.54
N MET A 159 -14.83 14.06 -21.74
CA MET A 159 -14.96 14.24 -20.30
C MET A 159 -14.65 12.96 -19.54
N GLN A 160 -14.15 13.12 -18.33
CA GLN A 160 -14.05 12.05 -17.36
C GLN A 160 -14.73 12.47 -16.08
N GLU A 161 -15.61 11.62 -15.57
CA GLU A 161 -16.41 11.82 -14.35
C GLU A 161 -15.84 11.06 -13.16
N ARG A 162 -16.57 11.07 -12.03
CA ARG A 162 -16.23 10.39 -10.76
C ARG A 162 -14.97 10.97 -10.09
N LEU A 163 -14.73 12.27 -10.27
CA LEU A 163 -13.63 12.96 -9.60
C LEU A 163 -14.09 13.52 -8.25
N THR A 164 -13.31 13.25 -7.21
CA THR A 164 -13.54 13.84 -5.89
C THR A 164 -13.02 15.28 -5.88
N VAL A 165 -13.94 16.24 -5.92
CA VAL A 165 -13.63 17.68 -5.94
C VAL A 165 -14.19 18.34 -4.70
N ARG A 166 -13.39 19.08 -3.94
CA ARG A 166 -13.76 19.70 -2.66
C ARG A 166 -13.71 21.23 -2.71
N ALA A 167 -14.67 21.87 -2.04
CA ALA A 167 -14.70 23.31 -1.85
C ALA A 167 -13.44 23.80 -1.09
N GLY A 168 -12.91 24.95 -1.49
CA GLY A 168 -11.70 25.53 -0.89
C GLY A 168 -10.39 24.85 -1.28
N ARG A 169 -10.41 23.80 -2.12
CA ARG A 169 -9.18 23.13 -2.58
C ARG A 169 -8.73 23.62 -3.95
N ALA A 170 -7.43 23.62 -4.15
CA ALA A 170 -6.78 23.80 -5.44
C ALA A 170 -6.37 22.46 -6.05
N TYR A 171 -6.38 22.43 -7.38
CA TYR A 171 -5.96 21.27 -8.17
C TYR A 171 -4.96 21.72 -9.22
N THR A 172 -3.93 20.94 -9.42
CA THR A 172 -2.89 21.20 -10.42
C THR A 172 -2.81 20.04 -11.39
N GLY A 173 -2.38 20.32 -12.59
CA GLY A 173 -2.24 19.28 -13.60
C GLY A 173 -1.57 19.81 -14.84
N ARG A 174 -1.68 19.02 -15.89
CA ARG A 174 -1.19 19.41 -17.23
C ARG A 174 -1.92 18.61 -18.29
N ILE A 175 -1.94 19.18 -19.48
CA ILE A 175 -2.39 18.51 -20.70
C ILE A 175 -1.29 18.58 -21.76
N VAL A 176 -1.01 17.47 -22.42
CA VAL A 176 -0.08 17.42 -23.56
C VAL A 176 -0.87 17.42 -24.83
N VAL A 177 -0.80 18.52 -25.57
CA VAL A 177 -1.60 18.78 -26.77
C VAL A 177 -0.74 19.19 -27.95
N GLY A 178 -1.23 18.90 -29.14
CA GLY A 178 -0.76 19.44 -30.40
C GLY A 178 -1.96 19.84 -31.26
N GLY A 179 -1.78 20.75 -32.19
CA GLY A 179 -2.92 21.17 -33.02
C GLY A 179 -2.53 22.05 -34.21
N ALA A 180 -3.50 22.27 -35.06
CA ALA A 180 -3.37 23.21 -36.18
C ALA A 180 -3.37 24.67 -35.69
N SER A 181 -2.76 25.55 -36.49
CA SER A 181 -2.86 26.99 -36.25
C SER A 181 -4.32 27.43 -36.24
N GLY A 182 -4.71 28.20 -35.20
CA GLY A 182 -6.10 28.64 -35.01
C GLY A 182 -6.98 27.66 -34.21
N ALA A 183 -6.50 26.46 -33.91
CA ALA A 183 -7.18 25.57 -32.99
C ALA A 183 -7.00 26.04 -31.52
N ARG A 184 -8.02 25.81 -30.70
CA ARG A 184 -8.09 26.19 -29.28
C ARG A 184 -8.68 25.06 -28.48
N VAL A 185 -8.20 24.88 -27.25
CA VAL A 185 -8.74 23.90 -26.29
C VAL A 185 -9.23 24.61 -25.05
N GLU A 186 -10.42 24.29 -24.60
CA GLU A 186 -10.98 24.67 -23.32
C GLU A 186 -10.93 23.46 -22.39
N VAL A 187 -10.24 23.58 -21.24
CA VAL A 187 -10.19 22.55 -20.21
C VAL A 187 -10.93 23.05 -18.98
N SER A 188 -11.97 22.33 -18.57
CA SER A 188 -12.83 22.77 -17.45
C SER A 188 -12.86 21.72 -16.36
N LEU A 189 -12.59 22.12 -15.12
CA LEU A 189 -12.95 21.35 -13.94
C LEU A 189 -14.36 21.77 -13.49
N VAL A 190 -15.25 20.79 -13.35
CA VAL A 190 -16.68 21.02 -13.04
C VAL A 190 -17.03 20.27 -11.76
N TRP A 191 -17.62 20.99 -10.80
CA TRP A 191 -17.99 20.46 -9.48
C TRP A 191 -19.47 20.61 -9.12
N GLY A 192 -20.32 20.92 -10.10
CA GLY A 192 -21.78 21.02 -9.92
C GLY A 192 -22.52 21.43 -11.19
N GLY A 193 -23.84 21.50 -11.11
CA GLY A 193 -24.71 21.85 -12.24
C GLY A 193 -24.95 23.35 -12.49
N GLY A 194 -24.56 24.21 -11.56
CA GLY A 194 -24.78 25.68 -11.66
C GLY A 194 -23.73 26.36 -12.55
N VAL A 195 -24.10 27.57 -13.05
CA VAL A 195 -23.21 28.39 -13.93
C VAL A 195 -21.85 28.69 -13.25
N GLY A 196 -21.83 28.89 -11.93
CA GLY A 196 -20.61 29.12 -11.14
C GLY A 196 -19.89 27.87 -10.65
N SER A 197 -20.34 26.65 -11.06
CA SER A 197 -19.80 25.39 -10.56
C SER A 197 -18.72 24.82 -11.49
N ARG A 198 -17.95 25.67 -12.13
CA ARG A 198 -16.84 25.29 -13.01
C ARG A 198 -15.78 26.39 -13.11
N GLN A 199 -14.57 25.98 -13.39
CA GLN A 199 -13.48 26.85 -13.86
C GLN A 199 -12.96 26.32 -15.18
N THR A 200 -12.74 27.22 -16.14
CA THR A 200 -12.26 26.88 -17.49
C THR A 200 -10.91 27.57 -17.76
N ILE A 201 -9.96 26.80 -18.22
CA ILE A 201 -8.66 27.26 -18.72
C ILE A 201 -8.71 27.19 -20.24
N VAL A 202 -8.37 28.28 -20.90
CA VAL A 202 -8.32 28.38 -22.36
C VAL A 202 -6.88 28.26 -22.81
N ILE A 203 -6.61 27.32 -23.73
CA ILE A 203 -5.31 27.09 -24.34
C ILE A 203 -5.46 27.40 -25.84
N ASP A 204 -4.87 28.47 -26.25
CA ASP A 204 -4.77 28.92 -27.64
C ASP A 204 -3.31 28.85 -28.12
N HIS A 205 -3.06 29.25 -29.35
CA HIS A 205 -1.74 29.19 -29.97
C HIS A 205 -1.10 27.81 -29.91
N LEU A 206 -1.86 26.78 -30.32
CA LEU A 206 -1.34 25.42 -30.42
C LEU A 206 -0.30 25.31 -31.50
N ALA A 207 0.74 24.49 -31.28
CA ALA A 207 1.74 24.12 -32.26
C ALA A 207 1.45 22.71 -32.81
N ALA A 208 1.95 22.41 -33.98
CA ALA A 208 1.77 21.10 -34.64
C ALA A 208 2.39 19.93 -33.80
N GLY A 209 3.47 20.20 -33.07
CA GLY A 209 4.12 19.23 -32.17
C GLY A 209 3.46 19.15 -30.81
N TRP A 210 3.86 18.15 -30.03
CA TRP A 210 3.39 17.95 -28.66
C TRP A 210 3.94 19.00 -27.69
N ASN A 211 3.05 19.67 -26.98
CA ASN A 211 3.37 20.70 -25.99
C ASN A 211 2.60 20.45 -24.70
N ALA A 212 3.29 20.43 -23.58
CA ALA A 212 2.67 20.42 -22.29
C ALA A 212 2.15 21.83 -21.90
N ARG A 213 0.94 21.89 -21.35
CA ARG A 213 0.31 23.09 -20.82
C ARG A 213 -0.17 22.83 -19.41
N SER A 214 0.17 23.73 -18.48
CA SER A 214 -0.26 23.63 -17.08
C SER A 214 -1.76 23.86 -16.95
N LEU A 215 -2.35 23.18 -15.97
CA LEU A 215 -3.75 23.29 -15.58
C LEU A 215 -3.79 23.56 -14.07
N ASP A 216 -4.24 24.78 -13.70
CA ASP A 216 -4.37 25.17 -12.30
C ASP A 216 -5.81 25.61 -12.03
N PHE A 217 -6.48 24.82 -11.17
CA PHE A 217 -7.87 25.05 -10.80
C PHE A 217 -8.00 25.38 -9.32
N HIS A 218 -8.92 26.27 -9.01
CA HIS A 218 -9.29 26.61 -7.64
C HIS A 218 -10.81 26.53 -7.46
N VAL A 219 -11.25 25.65 -6.58
CA VAL A 219 -12.67 25.53 -6.22
C VAL A 219 -12.97 26.49 -5.08
N PRO A 220 -13.89 27.46 -5.24
CA PRO A 220 -14.19 28.43 -4.19
C PRO A 220 -14.64 27.75 -2.88
N ALA A 221 -14.27 28.30 -1.74
CA ALA A 221 -14.71 27.80 -0.43
C ALA A 221 -16.24 27.84 -0.26
N ALA A 222 -16.91 28.78 -0.95
CA ALA A 222 -18.35 28.92 -0.97
C ALA A 222 -19.06 27.99 -1.98
N ALA A 223 -18.35 27.05 -2.60
CA ALA A 223 -18.97 26.09 -3.51
C ALA A 223 -20.05 25.28 -2.80
N ALA A 224 -21.23 25.20 -3.41
CA ALA A 224 -22.41 24.57 -2.83
C ALA A 224 -22.15 23.11 -2.44
N GLY A 225 -22.60 22.71 -1.27
CA GLY A 225 -22.48 21.32 -0.78
C GLY A 225 -21.10 20.89 -0.29
N GLY A 226 -20.12 21.81 -0.19
CA GLY A 226 -18.76 21.48 0.29
C GLY A 226 -17.90 20.72 -0.76
N GLY A 227 -18.47 20.43 -1.92
CA GLY A 227 -17.81 19.66 -3.01
C GLY A 227 -18.66 18.51 -3.52
N THR A 228 -18.04 17.63 -4.30
CA THR A 228 -18.71 16.46 -4.90
C THR A 228 -17.75 15.30 -5.09
N ASP A 229 -18.25 14.06 -5.06
CA ASP A 229 -17.53 12.86 -5.49
C ASP A 229 -17.82 12.52 -6.96
N ASN A 230 -18.64 13.33 -7.62
CA ASN A 230 -18.94 13.20 -9.04
C ASN A 230 -18.58 14.46 -9.83
N GLY A 231 -17.42 15.03 -9.53
CA GLY A 231 -16.80 16.06 -10.36
C GLY A 231 -16.34 15.50 -11.69
N ARG A 232 -16.09 16.39 -12.66
CA ARG A 232 -15.60 15.97 -13.98
C ARG A 232 -14.60 16.94 -14.57
N LEU A 233 -13.70 16.41 -15.37
CA LEU A 233 -12.81 17.17 -16.23
C LEU A 233 -13.35 17.13 -17.66
N GLU A 234 -13.57 18.28 -18.26
CA GLU A 234 -14.01 18.43 -19.64
C GLU A 234 -12.89 19.03 -20.49
N ILE A 235 -12.65 18.47 -21.68
CA ILE A 235 -11.67 18.94 -22.67
C ILE A 235 -12.41 19.17 -23.97
N VAL A 236 -12.52 20.41 -24.42
CA VAL A 236 -13.33 20.78 -25.59
C VAL A 236 -12.50 21.55 -26.59
N ALA A 237 -12.38 21.00 -27.80
CA ALA A 237 -11.77 21.71 -28.91
C ALA A 237 -12.71 22.77 -29.49
N ARG A 238 -12.15 23.95 -29.80
CA ARG A 238 -12.84 25.10 -30.38
C ARG A 238 -12.03 25.68 -31.52
N GLY A 239 -12.68 26.52 -32.31
CA GLY A 239 -12.04 27.20 -33.42
C GLY A 239 -11.88 26.32 -34.69
N GLY A 240 -11.06 26.76 -35.61
CA GLY A 240 -10.76 26.02 -36.83
C GLY A 240 -9.54 25.13 -36.68
N GLY A 241 -9.71 23.84 -36.99
CA GLY A 241 -8.62 22.87 -37.01
C GLY A 241 -8.73 21.81 -35.91
N ALA A 242 -7.98 20.73 -36.09
CA ALA A 242 -7.96 19.61 -35.19
C ALA A 242 -6.99 19.83 -34.00
N VAL A 243 -7.37 19.31 -32.84
CA VAL A 243 -6.55 19.23 -31.61
C VAL A 243 -6.23 17.77 -31.34
N ARG A 244 -4.98 17.45 -31.12
CA ARG A 244 -4.56 16.15 -30.60
C ARG A 244 -4.29 16.23 -29.09
N VAL A 245 -4.81 15.27 -28.33
CA VAL A 245 -4.59 15.12 -26.90
C VAL A 245 -3.82 13.83 -26.68
N GLY A 246 -2.61 13.92 -26.10
CA GLY A 246 -1.71 12.79 -25.90
C GLY A 246 -1.71 12.26 -24.47
N ALA A 247 -1.77 13.17 -23.50
CA ALA A 247 -1.84 12.83 -22.07
C ALA A 247 -2.52 13.95 -21.29
N VAL A 248 -3.18 13.60 -20.19
CA VAL A 248 -3.80 14.55 -19.26
C VAL A 248 -3.46 14.14 -17.85
N SER A 249 -3.25 15.08 -16.95
CA SER A 249 -3.02 14.83 -15.53
C SER A 249 -3.78 15.85 -14.70
N LEU A 250 -4.37 15.40 -13.60
CA LEU A 250 -5.03 16.26 -12.61
C LEU A 250 -4.79 15.69 -11.22
N MET A 251 -4.26 16.51 -10.31
CA MET A 251 -3.95 16.12 -8.94
C MET A 251 -4.40 17.20 -7.96
N PRO A 252 -4.71 16.89 -6.70
CA PRO A 252 -4.77 17.89 -5.65
C PRO A 252 -3.45 18.68 -5.58
N ALA A 253 -3.51 20.01 -5.43
CA ALA A 253 -2.32 20.86 -5.48
C ALA A 253 -1.39 20.70 -4.25
N ASP A 254 -1.90 20.11 -3.17
CA ASP A 254 -1.14 19.78 -1.96
C ASP A 254 -0.34 18.48 -2.06
N ASN A 255 -0.41 17.77 -3.22
CA ASN A 255 0.42 16.59 -3.44
C ASN A 255 1.91 16.90 -3.25
N ARG A 256 2.68 15.89 -2.90
CA ARG A 256 4.14 16.01 -2.74
C ARG A 256 4.83 15.22 -3.84
N SER A 257 5.27 15.93 -4.89
CA SER A 257 5.91 15.33 -6.08
C SER A 257 5.07 14.25 -6.77
N GLY A 258 3.76 14.34 -6.66
CA GLY A 258 2.79 13.38 -7.18
C GLY A 258 2.26 12.39 -6.13
N TRP A 259 2.83 12.34 -4.93
CA TRP A 259 2.33 11.51 -3.82
C TRP A 259 1.18 12.21 -3.09
N ARG A 260 0.16 11.45 -2.71
CA ARG A 260 -0.98 11.96 -1.94
C ARG A 260 -0.53 12.43 -0.57
N ALA A 261 -0.87 13.66 -0.22
CA ALA A 261 -0.48 14.27 1.07
C ALA A 261 -1.11 13.55 2.28
N ASP A 262 -2.37 13.14 2.18
CA ASP A 262 -3.09 12.40 3.20
C ASP A 262 -2.51 11.00 3.43
N THR A 263 -2.20 10.28 2.36
CA THR A 263 -1.56 8.96 2.44
C THR A 263 -0.14 9.06 3.00
N LEU A 264 0.66 10.06 2.58
CA LEU A 264 1.98 10.31 3.15
C LEU A 264 1.93 10.59 4.67
N ALA A 265 0.89 11.28 5.14
CA ALA A 265 0.71 11.51 6.57
C ALA A 265 0.50 10.18 7.33
N ARG A 266 -0.28 9.24 6.77
CA ARG A 266 -0.48 7.91 7.37
C ARG A 266 0.76 7.03 7.26
N LEU A 267 1.52 7.10 6.17
CA LEU A 267 2.81 6.39 6.05
C LEU A 267 3.84 6.89 7.07
N ARG A 268 3.89 8.19 7.36
CA ARG A 268 4.73 8.75 8.44
C ARG A 268 4.25 8.31 9.83
N GLU A 269 2.94 8.19 10.02
CA GLU A 269 2.39 7.63 11.25
C GLU A 269 2.71 6.15 11.41
N LEU A 270 2.75 5.39 10.32
CA LEU A 270 3.17 3.98 10.30
C LEU A 270 4.66 3.81 10.62
N ASP A 271 5.51 4.76 10.18
CA ASP A 271 6.96 4.82 10.45
C ASP A 271 7.73 3.57 9.99
N ALA A 272 7.39 3.03 8.82
CA ALA A 272 8.06 1.84 8.32
C ALA A 272 9.49 2.14 7.86
N PRO A 273 10.49 1.33 8.27
CA PRO A 273 11.89 1.58 7.99
C PRO A 273 12.35 1.13 6.60
N VAL A 274 11.58 0.29 5.92
CA VAL A 274 11.90 -0.26 4.61
C VAL A 274 10.64 -0.49 3.80
N TYR A 275 10.71 -0.22 2.49
CA TYR A 275 9.63 -0.49 1.53
C TYR A 275 10.15 -1.40 0.42
N ARG A 276 9.46 -2.52 0.17
CA ARG A 276 9.69 -3.42 -0.96
C ARG A 276 8.85 -2.96 -2.16
N TRP A 277 9.46 -2.94 -3.37
CA TRP A 277 8.85 -2.49 -4.62
C TRP A 277 9.55 -3.17 -5.84
N PRO A 278 8.97 -3.34 -7.05
CA PRO A 278 7.67 -2.84 -7.51
C PRO A 278 6.52 -3.81 -7.28
N GLY A 279 6.78 -4.94 -6.66
CA GLY A 279 5.73 -5.89 -6.37
C GLY A 279 6.20 -7.31 -6.22
N GLY A 280 5.21 -8.16 -6.01
CA GLY A 280 5.24 -9.60 -6.03
C GLY A 280 5.10 -10.12 -7.47
N ASN A 281 3.86 -10.47 -7.88
CA ASN A 281 3.61 -11.01 -9.22
C ASN A 281 3.92 -9.99 -10.33
N PHE A 282 3.68 -8.72 -10.07
CA PHE A 282 3.90 -7.64 -11.03
C PHE A 282 5.34 -7.60 -11.54
N VAL A 283 6.35 -7.76 -10.68
CA VAL A 283 7.76 -7.63 -11.08
C VAL A 283 8.14 -8.58 -12.21
N SER A 284 7.54 -9.78 -12.25
CA SER A 284 7.91 -10.83 -13.21
C SER A 284 7.54 -10.52 -14.66
N GLY A 285 6.64 -9.56 -14.89
CA GLY A 285 6.27 -9.08 -16.22
C GLY A 285 6.62 -7.62 -16.50
N TYR A 286 7.26 -6.94 -15.54
CA TYR A 286 7.56 -5.52 -15.62
C TYR A 286 8.90 -5.23 -16.29
N ASP A 287 8.89 -4.39 -17.33
CA ASP A 287 10.11 -3.75 -17.83
C ASP A 287 10.29 -2.41 -17.12
N TRP A 288 11.29 -2.32 -16.24
CA TRP A 288 11.58 -1.11 -15.48
C TRP A 288 11.87 0.13 -16.35
N ARG A 289 12.26 -0.08 -17.63
CA ARG A 289 12.50 1.01 -18.58
C ARG A 289 11.23 1.75 -18.95
N ASP A 290 10.07 1.12 -18.88
CA ASP A 290 8.78 1.77 -19.10
C ASP A 290 8.48 2.79 -17.97
N GLY A 291 9.11 2.66 -16.78
CA GLY A 291 8.92 3.52 -15.61
C GLY A 291 9.94 4.65 -15.45
N ILE A 292 10.77 4.98 -16.46
CA ILE A 292 11.79 6.04 -16.37
C ILE A 292 11.61 7.11 -17.44
N GLY A 293 12.26 8.27 -17.25
CA GLY A 293 12.17 9.42 -18.17
C GLY A 293 10.89 10.26 -17.96
N ASP A 294 10.52 11.02 -18.99
CA ASP A 294 9.34 11.88 -18.98
C ASP A 294 8.05 11.06 -18.75
N ARG A 295 7.37 11.32 -17.65
CA ARG A 295 6.19 10.58 -17.20
C ARG A 295 5.06 10.54 -18.22
N ASP A 296 4.85 11.62 -18.98
CA ASP A 296 3.80 11.68 -19.99
C ASP A 296 4.14 10.85 -21.25
N ARG A 297 5.41 10.52 -21.45
CA ARG A 297 5.91 9.70 -22.55
C ARG A 297 6.12 8.23 -22.17
N ARG A 298 6.00 7.88 -20.90
CA ARG A 298 6.07 6.47 -20.46
C ARG A 298 4.85 5.72 -21.00
N PRO A 299 5.03 4.56 -21.64
CA PRO A 299 3.92 3.86 -22.30
C PRO A 299 2.96 3.25 -21.28
N PRO A 300 1.65 3.46 -21.41
CA PRO A 300 0.69 2.67 -20.65
C PRO A 300 0.71 1.23 -21.15
N ARG A 301 0.61 0.28 -20.20
CA ARG A 301 0.63 -1.16 -20.46
C ARG A 301 -0.55 -1.86 -19.82
N LYS A 302 -0.98 -2.98 -20.40
CA LYS A 302 -1.80 -3.93 -19.64
C LYS A 302 -0.98 -4.42 -18.45
N ASN A 303 -1.54 -4.42 -17.25
CA ASN A 303 -0.85 -4.98 -16.10
C ASN A 303 -0.52 -6.47 -16.37
N PRO A 304 0.74 -6.91 -16.23
CA PRO A 304 1.14 -8.24 -16.64
C PRO A 304 0.64 -9.36 -15.70
N ALA A 305 0.33 -9.03 -14.46
CA ALA A 305 -0.05 -9.97 -13.41
C ALA A 305 -1.47 -9.77 -12.90
N TRP A 306 -1.90 -8.52 -12.82
CA TRP A 306 -3.16 -8.12 -12.20
C TRP A 306 -4.15 -7.57 -13.23
N LYS A 307 -5.32 -7.15 -12.77
CA LYS A 307 -6.31 -6.51 -13.64
C LYS A 307 -5.92 -5.05 -13.92
N GLY A 308 -6.55 -4.45 -14.93
CA GLY A 308 -6.39 -3.04 -15.23
C GLY A 308 -5.19 -2.69 -16.12
N VAL A 309 -4.83 -1.42 -16.10
CA VAL A 309 -3.80 -0.78 -16.92
C VAL A 309 -2.80 -0.09 -16.01
N GLU A 310 -1.53 -0.35 -16.25
CA GLU A 310 -0.43 0.35 -15.61
C GLU A 310 -0.05 1.58 -16.43
N ALA A 311 -0.20 2.75 -15.84
CA ALA A 311 0.15 4.01 -16.48
C ALA A 311 1.65 4.28 -16.53
N ASN A 312 2.45 3.54 -15.78
CA ASN A 312 3.88 3.75 -15.58
C ASN A 312 4.24 5.15 -15.05
N ASP A 313 3.34 5.76 -14.28
CA ASP A 313 3.57 7.06 -13.67
C ASP A 313 4.52 6.99 -12.48
N VAL A 314 4.51 5.87 -11.78
CA VAL A 314 5.41 5.56 -10.68
C VAL A 314 6.43 4.54 -11.16
N GLY A 315 7.70 4.92 -11.16
CA GLY A 315 8.84 4.07 -11.46
C GLY A 315 9.90 4.21 -10.39
N LEU A 316 11.14 3.81 -10.71
CA LEU A 316 12.22 3.82 -9.74
C LEU A 316 12.47 5.22 -9.15
N HIS A 317 12.44 6.28 -9.96
CA HIS A 317 12.69 7.64 -9.47
C HIS A 317 11.66 8.07 -8.43
N GLU A 318 10.38 7.85 -8.72
CA GLU A 318 9.30 8.16 -7.80
C GLU A 318 9.38 7.30 -6.53
N PHE A 319 9.67 6.00 -6.66
CA PHE A 319 9.84 5.14 -5.50
C PHE A 319 11.00 5.59 -4.59
N MET A 320 12.15 5.93 -5.17
CA MET A 320 13.29 6.45 -4.41
C MET A 320 12.97 7.78 -3.72
N GLU A 321 12.17 8.63 -4.36
CA GLU A 321 11.68 9.87 -3.75
C GLU A 321 10.74 9.59 -2.58
N LEU A 322 9.83 8.62 -2.72
CA LEU A 322 8.97 8.18 -1.61
C LEU A 322 9.79 7.72 -0.41
N CYS A 323 10.78 6.87 -0.63
CA CYS A 323 11.68 6.41 0.42
C CYS A 323 12.40 7.58 1.10
N ALA A 324 12.88 8.56 0.33
CA ALA A 324 13.53 9.77 0.87
C ALA A 324 12.57 10.63 1.69
N LEU A 325 11.30 10.82 1.24
CA LEU A 325 10.26 11.56 1.96
C LEU A 325 9.86 10.91 3.29
N LEU A 326 10.04 9.59 3.40
CA LEU A 326 9.71 8.79 4.58
C LEU A 326 10.92 8.47 5.45
N GLY A 327 12.15 8.70 4.96
CA GLY A 327 13.38 8.30 5.65
C GLY A 327 13.55 6.77 5.71
N ALA A 328 13.01 6.05 4.72
CA ALA A 328 12.98 4.60 4.66
C ALA A 328 14.02 4.04 3.67
N GLU A 329 14.47 2.81 3.92
CA GLU A 329 15.37 2.09 3.02
C GLU A 329 14.59 1.49 1.82
N PRO A 330 15.08 1.64 0.58
CA PRO A 330 14.50 0.99 -0.57
C PRO A 330 14.89 -0.49 -0.63
N TYR A 331 13.93 -1.36 -0.91
CA TYR A 331 14.12 -2.77 -1.20
C TYR A 331 13.50 -3.08 -2.58
N VAL A 332 14.36 -3.26 -3.60
CA VAL A 332 13.92 -3.35 -4.99
C VAL A 332 13.98 -4.79 -5.48
N ALA A 333 12.91 -5.27 -6.11
CA ALA A 333 12.87 -6.57 -6.75
C ALA A 333 13.23 -6.48 -8.25
N VAL A 334 14.05 -7.44 -8.73
CA VAL A 334 14.36 -7.58 -10.16
C VAL A 334 13.50 -8.65 -10.83
N ASN A 335 13.23 -8.47 -12.12
CA ASN A 335 12.41 -9.39 -12.90
C ASN A 335 13.21 -10.64 -13.28
N THR A 336 13.02 -11.75 -12.55
CA THR A 336 13.54 -13.08 -12.90
C THR A 336 12.49 -14.00 -13.54
N GLY A 337 11.26 -13.53 -13.72
CA GLY A 337 10.21 -14.27 -14.41
C GLY A 337 10.40 -14.21 -15.94
N LEU A 338 9.81 -13.19 -16.56
CA LEU A 338 9.89 -12.97 -18.02
C LEU A 338 11.09 -12.11 -18.42
N GLY A 339 11.77 -11.45 -17.47
CA GLY A 339 12.97 -10.67 -17.69
C GLY A 339 14.23 -11.54 -17.81
N ASP A 340 15.29 -10.93 -18.32
CA ASP A 340 16.61 -11.57 -18.46
C ASP A 340 17.64 -11.04 -17.46
N VAL A 341 18.75 -11.72 -17.36
CA VAL A 341 19.88 -11.42 -16.48
C VAL A 341 20.48 -10.03 -16.76
N ARG A 342 20.52 -9.63 -18.05
CA ARG A 342 21.08 -8.33 -18.46
C ARG A 342 20.18 -7.18 -17.99
N SER A 343 18.86 -7.38 -18.05
CA SER A 343 17.91 -6.38 -17.55
C SER A 343 18.04 -6.15 -16.06
N ALA A 344 18.26 -7.22 -15.27
CA ALA A 344 18.49 -7.12 -13.84
C ALA A 344 19.78 -6.34 -13.52
N ALA A 345 20.90 -6.70 -14.15
CA ALA A 345 22.18 -6.01 -14.01
C ALA A 345 22.08 -4.53 -14.45
N ALA A 346 21.39 -4.24 -15.57
CA ALA A 346 21.19 -2.89 -16.05
C ALA A 346 20.33 -2.03 -15.09
N LEU A 347 19.38 -2.63 -14.36
CA LEU A 347 18.62 -1.92 -13.33
C LEU A 347 19.52 -1.57 -12.13
N VAL A 348 20.41 -2.47 -11.69
CA VAL A 348 21.39 -2.18 -10.65
C VAL A 348 22.35 -1.08 -11.12
N GLU A 349 22.85 -1.13 -12.35
CA GLU A 349 23.70 -0.08 -12.93
C GLU A 349 22.98 1.26 -13.02
N TYR A 350 21.69 1.24 -13.39
CA TYR A 350 20.86 2.45 -13.41
C TYR A 350 20.68 3.05 -12.01
N ALA A 351 20.50 2.21 -11.00
CA ALA A 351 20.33 2.66 -9.63
C ALA A 351 21.65 3.12 -8.98
N ASN A 352 22.71 2.34 -9.13
CA ASN A 352 23.93 2.45 -8.33
C ASN A 352 25.19 2.87 -9.12
N GLY A 353 25.19 2.69 -10.45
CA GLY A 353 26.32 3.11 -11.28
C GLY A 353 26.49 4.64 -11.30
N ASP A 354 27.73 5.11 -11.41
CA ASP A 354 28.04 6.52 -11.58
C ASP A 354 27.72 7.00 -13.03
N ASP A 355 27.93 8.26 -13.31
CA ASP A 355 27.66 8.87 -14.62
C ASP A 355 28.68 8.51 -15.71
N THR A 356 29.70 7.71 -15.42
CA THR A 356 30.61 7.14 -16.40
C THR A 356 30.07 5.86 -17.03
N THR A 357 29.11 5.20 -16.37
CA THR A 357 28.46 3.99 -16.88
C THR A 357 27.31 4.34 -17.85
N ALA A 358 26.89 3.37 -18.69
CA ALA A 358 25.83 3.61 -19.67
C ALA A 358 24.48 3.93 -19.00
N MET A 359 24.11 3.14 -17.99
CA MET A 359 22.83 3.32 -17.30
C MET A 359 22.88 4.48 -16.29
N GLY A 360 24.03 4.76 -15.68
CA GLY A 360 24.24 5.96 -14.86
C GLY A 360 24.09 7.25 -15.66
N ARG A 361 24.64 7.32 -16.89
CA ARG A 361 24.37 8.44 -17.82
C ARG A 361 22.90 8.57 -18.18
N LEU A 362 22.20 7.45 -18.38
CA LEU A 362 20.76 7.47 -18.65
C LEU A 362 19.98 8.01 -17.44
N ARG A 363 20.35 7.60 -16.21
CA ARG A 363 19.76 8.16 -14.99
C ARG A 363 20.01 9.67 -14.90
N ALA A 364 21.24 10.13 -15.18
CA ALA A 364 21.60 11.55 -15.18
C ALA A 364 20.77 12.34 -16.19
N LYS A 365 20.60 11.81 -17.41
CA LYS A 365 19.70 12.38 -18.43
C LYS A 365 18.25 12.46 -17.96
N ASN A 366 17.82 11.52 -17.15
CA ASN A 366 16.48 11.49 -16.54
C ASN A 366 16.37 12.35 -15.26
N GLY A 367 17.35 13.24 -15.02
CA GLY A 367 17.27 14.28 -13.99
C GLY A 367 18.00 13.96 -12.68
N ARG A 368 18.73 12.81 -12.58
CA ARG A 368 19.49 12.48 -11.38
C ARG A 368 20.91 12.00 -11.69
N ALA A 369 21.91 12.86 -11.50
CA ALA A 369 23.30 12.50 -11.72
C ALA A 369 23.85 11.53 -10.65
N ALA A 370 23.58 11.80 -9.37
CA ALA A 370 24.06 10.95 -8.28
C ALA A 370 23.34 9.58 -8.24
N PRO A 371 24.06 8.49 -7.94
CA PRO A 371 23.47 7.19 -7.67
C PRO A 371 22.38 7.24 -6.58
N PHE A 372 21.42 6.31 -6.66
CA PHE A 372 20.44 6.13 -5.60
C PHE A 372 20.99 5.37 -4.40
N GLY A 373 21.95 4.46 -4.62
CA GLY A 373 22.58 3.66 -3.58
C GLY A 373 21.64 2.59 -3.00
N VAL A 374 20.88 1.91 -3.85
CA VAL A 374 19.98 0.83 -3.43
C VAL A 374 20.81 -0.38 -3.00
N ARG A 375 20.68 -0.78 -1.74
CA ARG A 375 21.45 -1.88 -1.15
C ARG A 375 20.70 -3.21 -1.18
N LEU A 376 19.40 -3.20 -0.87
CA LEU A 376 18.58 -4.40 -0.77
C LEU A 376 17.90 -4.73 -2.10
N TRP A 377 18.09 -5.98 -2.57
CA TRP A 377 17.53 -6.43 -3.85
C TRP A 377 16.93 -7.84 -3.72
N ALA A 378 15.66 -8.00 -4.12
CA ALA A 378 15.06 -9.32 -4.30
C ALA A 378 15.40 -9.87 -5.68
N VAL A 379 15.88 -11.10 -5.76
CA VAL A 379 16.22 -11.78 -7.02
C VAL A 379 14.99 -12.57 -7.50
N GLY A 380 13.94 -11.82 -7.84
CA GLY A 380 12.64 -12.35 -8.28
C GLY A 380 11.61 -12.39 -7.17
N ASN A 381 10.49 -13.05 -7.48
CA ASN A 381 9.34 -13.25 -6.58
C ASN A 381 8.69 -14.59 -6.87
N GLU A 382 8.40 -15.41 -5.85
CA GLU A 382 7.56 -16.63 -5.88
C GLU A 382 7.74 -17.54 -7.12
N MET A 383 8.94 -17.65 -7.65
CA MET A 383 9.21 -18.38 -8.90
C MET A 383 8.79 -19.85 -8.87
N TYR A 384 8.41 -20.36 -7.69
CA TYR A 384 7.87 -21.68 -7.44
C TYR A 384 6.37 -21.82 -7.76
N GLY A 385 5.62 -20.71 -7.74
CA GLY A 385 4.15 -20.71 -7.83
C GLY A 385 3.66 -20.64 -9.29
N ASP A 386 2.69 -21.46 -9.66
CA ASP A 386 2.07 -21.45 -11.00
C ASP A 386 1.24 -20.20 -11.29
N TRP A 387 0.92 -19.42 -10.26
CA TRP A 387 0.31 -18.09 -10.37
C TRP A 387 1.31 -16.99 -10.78
N GLN A 388 2.63 -17.24 -10.62
CA GLN A 388 3.67 -16.26 -10.88
C GLN A 388 4.00 -16.21 -12.38
N PRO A 389 3.94 -15.04 -13.06
CA PRO A 389 4.36 -14.95 -14.45
C PRO A 389 5.82 -15.40 -14.65
N GLY A 390 6.03 -16.36 -15.54
CA GLY A 390 7.37 -16.90 -15.81
C GLY A 390 7.90 -17.83 -14.70
N HIS A 391 7.02 -18.39 -13.84
CA HIS A 391 7.39 -19.44 -12.89
C HIS A 391 8.14 -20.59 -13.59
N MET A 392 8.99 -21.29 -12.85
CA MET A 392 9.86 -22.30 -13.45
C MET A 392 10.22 -23.39 -12.45
N PRO A 393 10.62 -24.59 -12.95
CA PRO A 393 11.16 -25.64 -12.08
C PRO A 393 12.38 -25.15 -11.28
N LEU A 394 12.51 -25.66 -10.06
CA LEU A 394 13.55 -25.27 -9.10
C LEU A 394 14.97 -25.28 -9.69
N ASP A 395 15.35 -26.34 -10.43
CA ASP A 395 16.68 -26.43 -11.04
C ASP A 395 16.96 -25.30 -12.03
N LYS A 396 15.95 -24.90 -12.79
CA LYS A 396 16.05 -23.75 -13.71
C LYS A 396 16.18 -22.44 -12.95
N TYR A 397 15.43 -22.29 -11.85
CA TYR A 397 15.54 -21.08 -11.03
C TYR A 397 16.91 -20.99 -10.35
N VAL A 398 17.44 -22.07 -9.80
CA VAL A 398 18.80 -22.09 -9.22
C VAL A 398 19.83 -21.55 -10.21
N GLU A 399 19.78 -22.01 -11.46
CA GLU A 399 20.73 -21.54 -12.49
C GLU A 399 20.50 -20.07 -12.87
N LYS A 400 19.23 -19.67 -13.06
CA LYS A 400 18.87 -18.28 -13.35
C LYS A 400 19.27 -17.35 -12.20
N HIS A 401 19.07 -17.78 -10.96
CA HIS A 401 19.47 -17.04 -9.76
C HIS A 401 20.98 -16.81 -9.76
N ARG A 402 21.81 -17.86 -9.94
CA ARG A 402 23.28 -17.74 -9.99
C ARG A 402 23.74 -16.74 -11.06
N GLN A 403 23.21 -16.88 -12.27
CA GLN A 403 23.56 -15.99 -13.37
C GLN A 403 23.14 -14.52 -13.08
N THR A 404 21.96 -14.33 -12.51
CA THR A 404 21.45 -13.00 -12.15
C THR A 404 22.31 -12.37 -11.06
N VAL A 405 22.61 -13.12 -10.00
CA VAL A 405 23.47 -12.65 -8.90
C VAL A 405 24.87 -12.30 -9.40
N ALA A 406 25.47 -13.16 -10.21
CA ALA A 406 26.81 -12.90 -10.79
C ALA A 406 26.81 -11.60 -11.61
N ALA A 407 25.78 -11.38 -12.41
CA ALA A 407 25.67 -10.16 -13.22
C ALA A 407 25.41 -8.90 -12.38
N MET A 408 24.56 -8.99 -11.35
CA MET A 408 24.30 -7.86 -10.44
C MET A 408 25.54 -7.48 -9.64
N ARG A 409 26.26 -8.47 -9.08
CA ARG A 409 27.51 -8.25 -8.32
C ARG A 409 28.68 -7.79 -9.17
N ALA A 410 28.68 -8.09 -10.47
CA ALA A 410 29.66 -7.54 -11.40
C ALA A 410 29.48 -6.03 -11.61
N VAL A 411 28.28 -5.50 -11.40
CA VAL A 411 27.96 -4.09 -11.45
C VAL A 411 28.22 -3.41 -10.09
N ASP A 412 27.71 -4.03 -9.02
CA ASP A 412 27.85 -3.53 -7.66
C ASP A 412 28.07 -4.72 -6.70
N PRO A 413 29.31 -4.93 -6.22
CA PRO A 413 29.63 -6.07 -5.34
C PRO A 413 29.02 -5.98 -3.95
N ASP A 414 28.58 -4.79 -3.51
CA ASP A 414 28.09 -4.53 -2.16
C ASP A 414 26.58 -4.73 -2.00
N VAL A 415 25.87 -5.11 -3.07
CA VAL A 415 24.43 -5.37 -3.02
C VAL A 415 24.10 -6.54 -2.10
N GLN A 416 23.08 -6.36 -1.28
CA GLN A 416 22.51 -7.39 -0.43
C GLN A 416 21.35 -8.08 -1.15
N LEU A 417 21.48 -9.36 -1.38
CA LEU A 417 20.60 -10.14 -2.24
C LEU A 417 19.70 -11.05 -1.42
N VAL A 418 18.40 -10.99 -1.73
CA VAL A 418 17.37 -11.87 -1.16
C VAL A 418 16.95 -12.88 -2.22
N ALA A 419 17.23 -14.16 -1.99
CA ALA A 419 16.82 -15.23 -2.89
C ALA A 419 15.34 -15.57 -2.69
N VAL A 420 14.64 -16.02 -3.73
CA VAL A 420 13.29 -16.57 -3.59
C VAL A 420 13.35 -17.87 -2.78
N GLY A 421 12.54 -17.92 -1.74
CA GLY A 421 12.35 -19.08 -0.87
C GLY A 421 10.89 -19.52 -0.79
N SER A 422 10.69 -20.73 -0.35
CA SER A 422 9.42 -21.33 0.04
C SER A 422 9.75 -22.54 0.91
N VAL A 423 9.31 -22.51 2.17
CA VAL A 423 9.57 -23.62 3.13
C VAL A 423 9.31 -24.98 2.49
N GLY A 424 10.25 -25.89 2.63
CA GLY A 424 10.23 -27.20 2.02
C GLY A 424 11.37 -27.45 1.03
N PRO A 425 11.15 -28.21 -0.04
CA PRO A 425 12.19 -28.55 -1.01
C PRO A 425 12.85 -27.32 -1.67
N TRP A 426 12.09 -26.24 -1.87
CA TRP A 426 12.59 -25.04 -2.55
C TRP A 426 13.67 -24.35 -1.73
N SER A 427 13.34 -23.86 -0.53
CA SER A 427 14.31 -23.18 0.34
C SER A 427 15.47 -24.09 0.72
N ARG A 428 15.19 -25.38 1.00
CA ARG A 428 16.24 -26.35 1.31
C ARG A 428 17.25 -26.50 0.17
N THR A 429 16.79 -26.58 -1.08
CA THR A 429 17.67 -26.69 -2.26
C THR A 429 18.45 -25.41 -2.53
N MET A 430 17.80 -24.25 -2.44
CA MET A 430 18.47 -22.95 -2.59
C MET A 430 19.62 -22.81 -1.58
N LEU A 431 19.36 -23.10 -0.30
CA LEU A 431 20.36 -23.06 0.77
C LEU A 431 21.47 -24.10 0.61
N ALA A 432 21.16 -25.26 0.02
CA ALA A 432 22.16 -26.30 -0.22
C ALA A 432 23.07 -25.99 -1.42
N ARG A 433 22.52 -25.43 -2.51
CA ARG A 433 23.23 -25.35 -3.80
C ARG A 433 23.85 -23.99 -4.06
N VAL A 434 23.27 -22.89 -3.55
CA VAL A 434 23.68 -21.52 -3.87
C VAL A 434 23.76 -20.61 -2.64
N PRO A 435 24.23 -21.08 -1.47
CA PRO A 435 24.27 -20.27 -0.26
C PRO A 435 25.23 -19.07 -0.36
N ALA A 436 26.18 -19.08 -1.29
CA ALA A 436 27.09 -17.95 -1.53
C ALA A 436 26.44 -16.84 -2.37
N ASP A 437 25.32 -17.13 -3.02
CA ASP A 437 24.66 -16.23 -3.94
C ASP A 437 23.49 -15.46 -3.28
N MET A 438 23.42 -15.47 -1.95
CA MET A 438 22.39 -14.74 -1.19
C MET A 438 22.92 -14.23 0.15
N ASN A 439 22.37 -13.14 0.63
CA ASN A 439 22.51 -12.64 2.00
C ASN A 439 21.30 -13.03 2.84
N HIS A 440 20.13 -13.10 2.21
CA HIS A 440 18.86 -13.49 2.84
C HIS A 440 18.09 -14.42 1.92
N ILE A 441 17.14 -15.15 2.51
CA ILE A 441 16.18 -15.97 1.77
C ILE A 441 14.76 -15.51 2.11
N SER A 442 13.94 -15.30 1.08
CA SER A 442 12.55 -14.87 1.20
C SER A 442 11.67 -16.01 1.68
N GLU A 443 10.69 -15.71 2.50
CA GLU A 443 9.55 -16.58 2.82
C GLU A 443 8.26 -15.76 2.86
N HIS A 444 7.15 -16.35 2.40
CA HIS A 444 5.85 -15.71 2.38
C HIS A 444 4.84 -16.51 3.17
N ILE A 445 3.92 -15.84 3.85
CA ILE A 445 2.83 -16.51 4.57
C ILE A 445 1.61 -15.61 4.69
N TYR A 446 0.43 -16.18 4.38
CA TYR A 446 -0.86 -15.53 4.51
C TYR A 446 -1.81 -16.38 5.32
N TRP A 447 -2.69 -15.73 6.08
CA TRP A 447 -3.69 -16.40 6.91
C TRP A 447 -5.11 -16.00 6.53
N GLN A 448 -6.03 -16.95 6.66
CA GLN A 448 -7.45 -16.71 6.45
C GLN A 448 -8.14 -16.22 7.72
N GLY A 449 -9.28 -15.54 7.57
CA GLY A 449 -10.13 -15.14 8.69
C GLY A 449 -10.67 -16.37 9.43
N LYS A 450 -10.77 -16.26 10.78
CA LYS A 450 -11.47 -17.23 11.63
C LYS A 450 -12.49 -16.51 12.50
N ASP A 451 -13.58 -17.18 12.82
CA ASP A 451 -14.64 -16.63 13.68
C ASP A 451 -14.19 -16.59 15.15
N ASP A 452 -13.54 -17.64 15.63
CA ASP A 452 -12.96 -17.67 16.96
C ASP A 452 -11.72 -16.78 17.01
N VAL A 453 -11.78 -15.73 17.83
CA VAL A 453 -10.72 -14.70 17.91
C VAL A 453 -9.41 -15.27 18.46
N VAL A 454 -9.46 -16.20 19.41
CA VAL A 454 -8.25 -16.81 19.97
C VAL A 454 -7.54 -17.63 18.90
N ALA A 455 -8.27 -18.46 18.17
CA ALA A 455 -7.73 -19.24 17.05
C ALA A 455 -7.28 -18.35 15.89
N HIS A 456 -7.97 -17.22 15.64
CA HIS A 456 -7.59 -16.23 14.64
C HIS A 456 -6.24 -15.59 14.95
N VAL A 457 -6.02 -15.17 16.18
CA VAL A 457 -4.77 -14.58 16.66
C VAL A 457 -3.63 -15.61 16.69
N ALA A 458 -3.89 -16.80 17.22
CA ALA A 458 -2.87 -17.83 17.43
C ALA A 458 -2.22 -18.37 16.15
N GLN A 459 -2.91 -18.30 15.00
CA GLN A 459 -2.37 -18.82 13.74
C GLN A 459 -1.14 -18.03 13.26
N VAL A 460 -1.04 -16.72 13.56
CA VAL A 460 0.06 -15.88 13.09
C VAL A 460 1.40 -16.25 13.74
N PRO A 461 1.54 -16.23 15.08
CA PRO A 461 2.79 -16.65 15.70
C PRO A 461 3.12 -18.14 15.43
N ALA A 462 2.11 -19.01 15.31
CA ALA A 462 2.34 -20.42 14.98
C ALA A 462 2.95 -20.58 13.57
N GLY A 463 2.47 -19.86 12.56
CA GLY A 463 3.00 -19.91 11.21
C GLY A 463 4.43 -19.35 11.11
N ILE A 464 4.71 -18.23 11.76
CA ILE A 464 6.08 -17.66 11.81
C ILE A 464 7.05 -18.63 12.50
N ARG A 465 6.62 -19.26 13.60
CA ARG A 465 7.42 -20.28 14.30
C ARG A 465 7.70 -21.50 13.42
N ALA A 466 6.73 -21.96 12.64
CA ALA A 466 6.91 -23.08 11.73
C ALA A 466 7.98 -22.78 10.67
N ILE A 467 8.01 -21.56 10.12
CA ILE A 467 9.07 -21.11 9.21
C ILE A 467 10.44 -21.15 9.94
N ALA A 468 10.50 -20.59 11.16
CA ALA A 468 11.74 -20.59 11.94
C ALA A 468 12.27 -22.00 12.21
N GLU A 469 11.40 -22.93 12.60
CA GLU A 469 11.75 -24.34 12.88
C GLU A 469 12.26 -25.03 11.61
N ALA A 470 11.64 -24.82 10.45
CA ALA A 470 12.11 -25.35 9.17
C ALA A 470 13.53 -24.84 8.85
N HIS A 471 13.76 -23.53 8.96
CA HIS A 471 15.09 -22.96 8.69
C HIS A 471 16.15 -23.41 9.71
N ARG A 472 15.79 -23.62 10.97
CA ARG A 472 16.69 -24.22 11.96
C ARG A 472 17.02 -25.69 11.61
N SER A 473 16.05 -26.44 11.05
CA SER A 473 16.30 -27.79 10.55
C SER A 473 17.30 -27.78 9.40
N TYR A 474 17.12 -26.90 8.41
CA TYR A 474 18.06 -26.77 7.30
C TYR A 474 19.49 -26.46 7.78
N ARG A 475 19.66 -25.57 8.79
CA ARG A 475 20.97 -25.24 9.35
C ARG A 475 21.65 -26.44 10.04
N ARG A 476 20.88 -27.34 10.65
CA ARG A 476 21.42 -28.57 11.25
C ARG A 476 21.77 -29.64 10.22
N GLU A 477 21.00 -29.71 9.13
CA GLU A 477 21.12 -30.80 8.14
C GLU A 477 22.10 -30.46 7.01
N LEU A 478 22.23 -29.19 6.62
CA LEU A 478 23.06 -28.80 5.49
C LEU A 478 24.46 -28.39 5.98
N ALA A 479 25.46 -29.13 5.53
CA ALA A 479 26.86 -28.89 5.92
C ALA A 479 27.32 -27.47 5.57
N GLY A 480 27.95 -26.78 6.52
CA GLY A 480 28.50 -25.44 6.38
C GLY A 480 27.44 -24.31 6.34
N LEU A 481 26.14 -24.61 6.43
CA LEU A 481 25.12 -23.59 6.44
C LEU A 481 25.03 -22.86 7.79
N ALA A 482 25.27 -23.53 8.89
CA ALA A 482 25.26 -22.94 10.24
C ALA A 482 26.33 -21.84 10.42
N GLU A 483 27.38 -21.87 9.64
CA GLU A 483 28.51 -20.92 9.67
C GLU A 483 28.25 -19.67 8.80
N ARG A 484 27.12 -19.66 8.07
CA ARG A 484 26.72 -18.55 7.21
C ARG A 484 25.60 -17.74 7.84
N ASP A 485 25.76 -16.41 7.86
CA ASP A 485 24.70 -15.52 8.32
C ASP A 485 23.68 -15.25 7.18
N ILE A 486 22.96 -16.31 6.78
CA ILE A 486 21.84 -16.19 5.85
C ILE A 486 20.57 -16.14 6.69
N ARG A 487 19.93 -14.95 6.75
CA ARG A 487 18.71 -14.76 7.54
C ARG A 487 17.47 -14.81 6.65
N VAL A 488 16.31 -14.96 7.30
CA VAL A 488 15.02 -14.99 6.62
C VAL A 488 14.52 -13.56 6.42
N ALA A 489 14.11 -13.27 5.19
CA ALA A 489 13.25 -12.14 4.85
C ALA A 489 11.82 -12.67 4.72
N LEU A 490 10.98 -12.41 5.73
CA LEU A 490 9.54 -12.66 5.66
C LEU A 490 8.90 -11.48 4.90
N ASP A 491 9.22 -11.37 3.62
CA ASP A 491 8.97 -10.17 2.84
C ASP A 491 7.58 -10.10 2.20
N GLU A 492 6.71 -11.07 2.53
CA GLU A 492 5.25 -10.97 2.44
C GLU A 492 4.60 -11.72 3.60
N TRP A 493 3.86 -11.02 4.44
CA TRP A 493 3.07 -11.64 5.48
C TRP A 493 1.86 -10.79 5.86
N ASN A 494 0.68 -11.39 5.96
CA ASN A 494 -0.56 -10.74 6.39
C ASN A 494 -1.71 -11.74 6.48
N TYR A 495 -2.84 -11.29 7.00
CA TYR A 495 -4.14 -11.88 6.70
C TYR A 495 -4.57 -11.56 5.29
N TRP A 496 -5.21 -12.53 4.62
CA TRP A 496 -5.77 -12.36 3.30
C TRP A 496 -7.14 -13.03 3.21
N TYR A 497 -8.19 -12.23 3.30
CA TYR A 497 -9.57 -12.67 3.18
C TYR A 497 -10.46 -11.50 2.75
N GLY A 498 -11.68 -11.78 2.21
CA GLY A 498 -12.64 -10.75 1.81
C GLY A 498 -13.65 -10.41 2.90
N PRO A 499 -14.59 -9.51 2.62
CA PRO A 499 -14.89 -8.90 1.31
C PRO A 499 -13.88 -7.84 0.87
N TYR A 500 -13.88 -7.52 -0.45
CA TYR A 500 -13.00 -6.52 -1.05
C TYR A 500 -13.74 -5.19 -1.23
N GLU A 501 -13.58 -4.27 -0.30
CA GLU A 501 -14.27 -2.98 -0.28
C GLU A 501 -13.47 -1.85 -0.94
N TYR A 502 -12.16 -2.02 -1.13
CA TYR A 502 -11.23 -1.00 -1.62
C TYR A 502 -10.61 -1.35 -2.98
N GLY A 503 -11.40 -1.98 -3.87
CA GLY A 503 -10.97 -2.44 -5.18
C GLY A 503 -10.39 -3.85 -5.16
N GLU A 504 -9.61 -4.20 -6.18
CA GLU A 504 -8.99 -5.53 -6.30
C GLU A 504 -8.22 -5.88 -5.03
N LEU A 505 -8.56 -7.01 -4.40
CA LEU A 505 -8.02 -7.51 -3.13
C LEU A 505 -8.09 -6.52 -1.96
N GLY A 506 -8.97 -5.52 -2.06
CA GLY A 506 -9.09 -4.42 -1.10
C GLY A 506 -9.79 -4.81 0.20
N THR A 507 -9.17 -5.72 0.96
CA THR A 507 -9.65 -6.22 2.25
C THR A 507 -9.74 -5.12 3.30
N ARG A 508 -10.72 -5.21 4.17
CA ARG A 508 -10.85 -4.42 5.38
C ARG A 508 -10.39 -5.21 6.60
N TYR A 509 -9.66 -4.54 7.50
CA TYR A 509 -9.18 -5.16 8.73
C TYR A 509 -9.86 -4.62 9.99
N PHE A 510 -9.86 -5.46 11.01
CA PHE A 510 -10.53 -5.23 12.28
C PHE A 510 -9.55 -5.36 13.46
N LEU A 511 -10.02 -5.06 14.66
CA LEU A 511 -9.21 -5.19 15.88
C LEU A 511 -8.66 -6.61 16.05
N LYS A 512 -9.44 -7.66 15.74
CA LYS A 512 -8.95 -9.05 15.83
C LYS A 512 -7.70 -9.29 14.97
N ASP A 513 -7.63 -8.66 13.79
CA ASP A 513 -6.47 -8.77 12.89
C ASP A 513 -5.25 -8.06 13.49
N ALA A 514 -5.46 -6.88 14.08
CA ALA A 514 -4.40 -6.16 14.78
C ALA A 514 -3.81 -6.96 15.95
N LEU A 515 -4.63 -7.72 16.69
CA LEU A 515 -4.15 -8.62 17.73
C LEU A 515 -3.27 -9.72 17.15
N GLY A 516 -3.65 -10.30 16.02
CA GLY A 516 -2.86 -11.32 15.34
C GLY A 516 -1.52 -10.78 14.83
N ILE A 517 -1.53 -9.59 14.19
CA ILE A 517 -0.30 -8.92 13.74
C ILE A 517 0.62 -8.58 14.91
N ALA A 518 0.07 -8.10 16.03
CA ALA A 518 0.85 -7.86 17.26
C ALA A 518 1.52 -9.14 17.81
N ALA A 519 0.77 -10.26 17.86
CA ALA A 519 1.32 -11.56 18.25
C ALA A 519 2.39 -12.06 17.24
N GLY A 520 2.22 -11.75 15.96
CA GLY A 520 3.23 -12.00 14.93
C GLY A 520 4.53 -11.22 15.18
N VAL A 521 4.44 -9.94 15.51
CA VAL A 521 5.61 -9.13 15.90
C VAL A 521 6.31 -9.70 17.14
N HIS A 522 5.56 -10.22 18.12
CA HIS A 522 6.13 -10.92 19.25
C HIS A 522 6.94 -12.15 18.83
N GLU A 523 6.41 -12.94 17.89
CA GLU A 523 7.14 -14.13 17.41
C GLU A 523 8.37 -13.76 16.60
N LEU A 524 8.30 -12.74 15.73
CA LEU A 524 9.48 -12.21 15.05
C LEU A 524 10.56 -11.75 16.04
N ALA A 525 10.15 -11.10 17.13
CA ALA A 525 11.07 -10.70 18.19
C ALA A 525 11.70 -11.90 18.92
N ARG A 526 10.93 -12.99 19.18
CA ARG A 526 11.46 -14.22 19.77
C ARG A 526 12.45 -14.95 18.89
N GLN A 527 12.34 -14.76 17.57
CA GLN A 527 13.15 -15.41 16.53
C GLN A 527 14.11 -14.38 15.86
N SER A 528 14.50 -13.34 16.60
CA SER A 528 15.32 -12.22 16.07
C SER A 528 16.71 -12.63 15.56
N ASP A 529 17.22 -13.75 15.99
CA ASP A 529 18.45 -14.38 15.47
C ASP A 529 18.28 -14.88 14.02
N LEU A 530 17.05 -15.12 13.59
CA LEU A 530 16.73 -15.69 12.29
C LEU A 530 16.07 -14.72 11.31
N PHE A 531 15.08 -13.94 11.76
CA PHE A 531 14.38 -12.97 10.90
C PHE A 531 15.10 -11.62 10.88
N TYR A 532 15.42 -11.14 9.67
CA TYR A 532 16.10 -9.86 9.48
C TYR A 532 15.17 -8.80 8.86
N ILE A 533 14.35 -9.20 7.90
CA ILE A 533 13.36 -8.35 7.23
C ILE A 533 11.98 -8.99 7.42
N ALA A 534 10.96 -8.16 7.62
CA ALA A 534 9.57 -8.57 7.45
C ALA A 534 8.78 -7.43 6.82
N ASN A 535 8.18 -7.66 5.64
CA ASN A 535 7.38 -6.66 4.96
C ASN A 535 5.90 -7.03 5.07
N TYR A 536 5.16 -6.21 5.79
CA TYR A 536 3.71 -6.34 5.84
C TYR A 536 3.12 -6.10 4.44
N ALA A 537 2.38 -7.04 3.95
CA ALA A 537 1.77 -7.00 2.64
C ALA A 537 0.28 -6.60 2.76
N GLN A 538 -0.13 -5.39 2.29
CA GLN A 538 0.69 -4.37 1.62
C GLN A 538 0.61 -3.04 2.37
N ALA A 539 1.18 -1.97 1.81
CA ALA A 539 1.15 -0.67 2.48
C ALA A 539 -0.23 0.01 2.39
N VAL A 540 -0.82 0.11 1.19
CA VAL A 540 -2.03 0.90 0.94
C VAL A 540 -3.06 0.10 0.14
N ASN A 541 -4.33 0.25 0.51
CA ASN A 541 -5.47 -0.43 -0.10
C ASN A 541 -5.25 -1.95 -0.17
N VAL A 542 -5.64 -2.62 -1.22
CA VAL A 542 -5.40 -4.07 -1.36
C VAL A 542 -5.57 -4.77 0.00
N ILE A 543 -4.62 -5.61 0.42
CA ILE A 543 -4.50 -6.15 1.79
C ILE A 543 -3.66 -5.22 2.70
N GLY A 544 -3.70 -3.90 2.50
CA GLY A 544 -2.79 -2.93 3.08
C GLY A 544 -3.15 -2.41 4.47
N ALA A 545 -2.14 -1.85 5.14
CA ALA A 545 -2.25 -1.24 6.47
C ALA A 545 -2.98 0.11 6.47
N ILE A 546 -3.12 0.75 5.31
CA ILE A 546 -3.78 2.04 5.11
C ILE A 546 -4.89 1.87 4.08
N LYS A 547 -6.05 2.47 4.31
CA LYS A 547 -7.13 2.55 3.31
C LYS A 547 -7.33 3.99 2.87
N THR A 548 -7.79 4.16 1.62
CA THR A 548 -8.00 5.49 1.03
C THR A 548 -9.37 5.60 0.35
N THR A 549 -9.91 6.81 0.38
CA THR A 549 -10.98 7.27 -0.51
C THR A 549 -10.43 8.34 -1.46
N GLY A 550 -11.28 9.04 -2.20
CA GLY A 550 -10.83 10.10 -3.11
C GLY A 550 -10.07 11.25 -2.45
N ASP A 551 -10.28 11.49 -1.15
CA ASP A 551 -9.74 12.66 -0.43
C ASP A 551 -9.33 12.40 1.03
N ALA A 552 -9.32 11.14 1.46
CA ALA A 552 -8.94 10.77 2.82
C ALA A 552 -8.15 9.45 2.85
N ALA A 553 -7.26 9.33 3.83
CA ALA A 553 -6.51 8.12 4.13
C ALA A 553 -6.55 7.83 5.63
N GLU A 554 -6.66 6.57 6.04
CA GLU A 554 -6.64 6.18 7.44
C GLU A 554 -5.91 4.84 7.66
N LEU A 555 -5.25 4.70 8.81
CA LEU A 555 -4.66 3.45 9.26
C LEU A 555 -5.74 2.43 9.64
N GLU A 556 -5.62 1.24 9.10
CA GLU A 556 -6.34 0.08 9.60
C GLU A 556 -5.83 -0.29 11.01
N PRO A 557 -6.59 -1.05 11.80
CA PRO A 557 -6.12 -1.51 13.11
C PRO A 557 -4.78 -2.25 13.06
N THR A 558 -4.50 -2.99 12.01
CA THR A 558 -3.21 -3.67 11.76
C THR A 558 -2.06 -2.69 11.61
N GLY A 559 -2.28 -1.57 10.90
CA GLY A 559 -1.29 -0.49 10.78
C GLY A 559 -1.01 0.20 12.11
N LEU A 560 -2.04 0.40 12.95
CA LEU A 560 -1.86 0.94 14.30
C LEU A 560 -1.04 0.01 15.20
N ALA A 561 -1.24 -1.31 15.10
CA ALA A 561 -0.43 -2.29 15.82
C ALA A 561 1.06 -2.18 15.40
N LEU A 562 1.35 -2.18 14.09
CA LEU A 562 2.72 -2.04 13.58
C LEU A 562 3.37 -0.74 14.06
N ALA A 563 2.67 0.40 13.95
CA ALA A 563 3.14 1.71 14.40
C ALA A 563 3.40 1.75 15.92
N LEU A 564 2.53 1.12 16.73
CA LEU A 564 2.69 1.01 18.17
C LEU A 564 4.00 0.31 18.55
N TYR A 565 4.26 -0.85 17.96
CA TYR A 565 5.47 -1.62 18.24
C TYR A 565 6.72 -0.92 17.71
N ARG A 566 6.69 -0.41 16.49
CA ARG A 566 7.80 0.32 15.87
C ARG A 566 8.30 1.48 16.75
N ARG A 567 7.38 2.20 17.40
CA ARG A 567 7.72 3.38 18.21
C ARG A 567 8.07 3.10 19.66
N HIS A 568 7.49 2.06 20.21
CA HIS A 568 7.49 1.91 21.69
C HIS A 568 8.05 0.58 22.18
N PHE A 569 8.17 -0.45 21.35
CA PHE A 569 8.74 -1.71 21.75
C PHE A 569 10.27 -1.68 21.70
N GLY A 570 10.91 -2.37 22.65
CA GLY A 570 12.38 -2.45 22.71
C GLY A 570 13.00 -3.26 21.58
N SER A 571 14.30 -3.16 21.43
CA SER A 571 15.06 -3.83 20.35
C SER A 571 15.93 -5.00 20.83
N LEU A 572 16.05 -5.23 22.12
CA LEU A 572 16.81 -6.35 22.71
C LEU A 572 15.82 -7.28 23.41
N PRO A 573 15.36 -8.35 22.77
CA PRO A 573 14.33 -9.23 23.33
C PRO A 573 14.86 -9.94 24.57
N VAL A 574 13.98 -10.16 25.55
CA VAL A 574 14.29 -10.92 26.77
C VAL A 574 13.34 -12.10 26.92
N ALA A 575 13.76 -13.11 27.65
CA ALA A 575 12.98 -14.33 27.78
C ALA A 575 11.73 -14.12 28.65
N VAL A 576 10.55 -14.40 28.09
CA VAL A 576 9.31 -14.61 28.84
C VAL A 576 9.22 -16.11 29.16
N ARG A 577 9.45 -16.47 30.44
CA ARG A 577 9.54 -17.87 30.91
C ARG A 577 8.17 -18.51 31.10
N ALA A 578 7.17 -17.69 31.45
CA ALA A 578 5.78 -18.13 31.58
C ALA A 578 4.80 -16.99 31.33
N ALA A 579 3.74 -17.30 30.59
CA ALA A 579 2.56 -16.46 30.44
C ALA A 579 1.31 -17.35 30.39
N PRO A 580 0.20 -16.91 30.97
CA PRO A 580 -1.03 -17.72 31.01
C PRO A 580 -1.71 -17.68 29.63
N ALA A 581 -1.94 -18.85 29.02
CA ALA A 581 -2.69 -18.94 27.76
C ALA A 581 -4.12 -18.37 27.92
N PRO A 582 -4.69 -17.77 26.86
CA PRO A 582 -4.14 -17.54 25.52
C PRO A 582 -3.42 -16.19 25.36
N LEU A 583 -2.99 -15.54 26.47
CA LEU A 583 -2.21 -14.30 26.37
C LEU A 583 -0.90 -14.56 25.62
N ASP A 584 -0.57 -13.69 24.66
CA ASP A 584 0.75 -13.65 24.06
C ASP A 584 1.54 -12.48 24.65
N VAL A 585 2.69 -12.74 25.25
CA VAL A 585 3.50 -11.74 25.96
C VAL A 585 4.92 -11.74 25.40
N ALA A 586 5.42 -10.55 25.08
CA ALA A 586 6.82 -10.33 24.72
C ALA A 586 7.41 -9.20 25.53
N ALA A 587 8.72 -9.25 25.79
CA ALA A 587 9.42 -8.21 26.50
C ALA A 587 10.78 -7.93 25.83
N ALA A 588 11.23 -6.68 25.91
CA ALA A 588 12.50 -6.27 25.33
C ALA A 588 13.07 -5.05 26.05
N TRP A 589 14.39 -4.95 26.12
CA TRP A 589 15.09 -3.73 26.46
C TRP A 589 15.17 -2.78 25.26
N THR A 590 15.17 -1.47 25.51
CA THR A 590 15.68 -0.50 24.55
C THR A 590 17.18 -0.76 24.28
N LYS A 591 17.69 -0.30 23.12
CA LYS A 591 19.07 -0.53 22.70
C LYS A 591 20.12 -0.12 23.74
N ASP A 592 19.86 0.97 24.45
CA ASP A 592 20.68 1.50 25.55
C ASP A 592 20.43 0.82 26.91
N ARG A 593 19.48 -0.13 26.97
CA ARG A 593 18.98 -0.77 28.19
C ARG A 593 18.43 0.20 29.25
N ALA A 594 18.10 1.41 28.86
CA ALA A 594 17.53 2.40 29.76
C ALA A 594 16.06 2.11 30.13
N ARG A 595 15.35 1.34 29.29
CA ARG A 595 13.94 1.03 29.52
C ARG A 595 13.64 -0.43 29.21
N LEU A 596 12.81 -1.04 30.05
CA LEU A 596 12.17 -2.34 29.78
C LEU A 596 10.78 -2.10 29.21
N THR A 597 10.47 -2.76 28.11
CA THR A 597 9.15 -2.77 27.50
C THR A 597 8.54 -4.16 27.61
N VAL A 598 7.25 -4.22 27.94
CA VAL A 598 6.48 -5.47 28.00
C VAL A 598 5.19 -5.25 27.23
N ALA A 599 4.93 -6.10 26.26
CA ALA A 599 3.70 -6.08 25.49
C ALA A 599 2.90 -7.37 25.71
N ALA A 600 1.59 -7.23 25.85
CA ALA A 600 0.67 -8.34 26.05
C ALA A 600 -0.52 -8.21 25.08
N VAL A 601 -0.81 -9.28 24.36
CA VAL A 601 -2.01 -9.42 23.52
C VAL A 601 -3.04 -10.24 24.28
N ASN A 602 -4.23 -9.65 24.51
CA ASN A 602 -5.37 -10.32 25.10
C ASN A 602 -6.44 -10.58 24.01
N PRO A 603 -6.56 -11.79 23.49
CA PRO A 603 -7.54 -12.12 22.44
C PRO A 603 -8.93 -12.50 23.00
N GLU A 604 -9.14 -12.44 24.32
CA GLU A 604 -10.38 -12.87 24.97
C GLU A 604 -11.36 -11.72 25.18
N ALA A 605 -12.64 -12.06 25.32
CA ALA A 605 -13.75 -11.13 25.60
C ALA A 605 -13.80 -10.66 27.08
N ARG A 606 -12.75 -10.92 27.85
CA ARG A 606 -12.70 -10.59 29.29
C ARG A 606 -11.42 -9.87 29.65
N VAL A 607 -11.48 -9.07 30.71
CA VAL A 607 -10.28 -8.52 31.35
C VAL A 607 -9.43 -9.66 31.87
N ARG A 608 -8.14 -9.65 31.57
CA ARG A 608 -7.14 -10.52 32.20
C ARG A 608 -6.33 -9.71 33.18
N ARG A 609 -6.30 -10.18 34.41
CA ARG A 609 -5.53 -9.55 35.47
C ARG A 609 -4.23 -10.31 35.67
N VAL A 610 -3.09 -9.65 35.38
CA VAL A 610 -1.78 -10.28 35.47
C VAL A 610 -0.86 -9.55 36.44
N ARG A 611 0.14 -10.25 36.96
CA ARG A 611 1.26 -9.68 37.73
C ARG A 611 2.56 -10.08 37.03
N LEU A 612 3.42 -9.08 36.80
CA LEU A 612 4.73 -9.33 36.22
C LEU A 612 5.73 -9.68 37.35
N GLU A 613 6.46 -10.78 37.15
CA GLU A 613 7.62 -11.15 37.94
C GLU A 613 8.86 -10.97 37.05
N VAL A 614 9.55 -9.85 37.25
CA VAL A 614 10.75 -9.51 36.45
C VAL A 614 11.98 -9.91 37.26
N ALA A 615 12.68 -10.95 36.80
CA ALA A 615 13.97 -11.35 37.32
C ALA A 615 15.11 -10.70 36.56
N GLY A 616 16.27 -10.51 37.15
CA GLY A 616 17.48 -10.03 36.49
C GLY A 616 17.50 -8.52 36.17
N ALA A 617 16.51 -7.78 36.64
CA ALA A 617 16.47 -6.31 36.49
C ALA A 617 15.63 -5.66 37.60
N ARG A 618 15.94 -4.39 37.89
CA ARG A 618 15.08 -3.51 38.68
C ARG A 618 14.52 -2.44 37.74
N VAL A 619 13.22 -2.22 37.82
CA VAL A 619 12.52 -1.21 36.99
C VAL A 619 11.78 -0.25 37.92
N ASP A 620 11.84 1.03 37.57
CA ASP A 620 11.18 2.08 38.36
C ASP A 620 9.70 2.15 37.97
N ALA A 621 8.86 2.23 38.98
CA ALA A 621 7.43 2.47 38.82
C ALA A 621 7.11 3.93 38.46
N ALA A 622 8.00 4.87 38.82
CA ALA A 622 7.79 6.29 38.56
C ALA A 622 7.95 6.61 37.06
N GLY A 623 6.98 7.34 36.51
CA GLY A 623 7.05 7.77 35.11
C GLY A 623 6.83 6.68 34.07
N GLY A 624 6.38 5.50 34.46
CA GLY A 624 6.01 4.43 33.51
C GLY A 624 4.88 4.85 32.58
N ARG A 625 4.96 4.45 31.30
CA ARG A 625 3.94 4.72 30.27
C ARG A 625 3.24 3.42 29.85
N ARG A 626 1.97 3.52 29.58
CA ARG A 626 1.13 2.44 29.03
C ARG A 626 0.47 2.91 27.76
N PHE A 627 0.47 2.04 26.76
CA PHE A 627 -0.25 2.22 25.51
C PHE A 627 -1.20 1.04 25.33
N VAL A 628 -2.46 1.33 25.03
CA VAL A 628 -3.48 0.30 24.82
C VAL A 628 -4.11 0.48 23.45
N LEU A 629 -3.86 -0.45 22.54
CA LEU A 629 -4.62 -0.56 21.29
C LEU A 629 -5.91 -1.31 21.60
N THR A 630 -7.06 -0.66 21.39
CA THR A 630 -8.38 -1.17 21.74
C THR A 630 -9.48 -0.54 20.89
N GLY A 631 -10.70 -1.11 20.97
CA GLY A 631 -11.88 -0.63 20.27
C GLY A 631 -13.16 -1.20 20.86
N GLY A 632 -14.30 -1.00 20.21
CA GLY A 632 -15.62 -1.44 20.66
C GLY A 632 -15.89 -2.95 20.59
N GLY A 633 -14.91 -3.75 20.18
CA GLY A 633 -15.01 -5.21 20.06
C GLY A 633 -14.10 -5.74 18.94
N PRO A 634 -14.02 -7.07 18.77
CA PRO A 634 -13.05 -7.69 17.85
C PRO A 634 -13.28 -7.33 16.38
N THR A 635 -14.49 -6.93 16.00
CA THR A 635 -14.86 -6.48 14.65
C THR A 635 -14.88 -4.95 14.50
N ALA A 636 -14.40 -4.20 15.51
CA ALA A 636 -14.20 -2.76 15.37
C ALA A 636 -13.08 -2.49 14.35
N GLY A 637 -13.26 -1.47 13.51
CA GLY A 637 -12.32 -1.09 12.45
C GLY A 637 -12.27 0.42 12.26
N ASN A 638 -11.40 0.86 11.38
CA ASN A 638 -11.24 2.26 10.99
C ASN A 638 -11.69 2.46 9.53
N ALA A 639 -12.02 3.67 9.17
CA ALA A 639 -12.39 4.03 7.79
C ALA A 639 -11.90 5.43 7.45
N PRO A 640 -11.42 5.67 6.21
CA PRO A 640 -10.98 6.99 5.78
C PRO A 640 -12.07 8.05 5.96
N GLY A 641 -11.69 9.23 6.47
CA GLY A 641 -12.62 10.34 6.69
C GLY A 641 -13.62 10.15 7.83
N ARG A 642 -13.45 9.12 8.67
CA ARG A 642 -14.28 8.85 9.84
C ARG A 642 -13.44 8.88 11.13
N PRO A 643 -14.04 9.18 12.28
CA PRO A 643 -13.38 8.97 13.57
C PRO A 643 -12.95 7.51 13.73
N ARG A 644 -11.81 7.27 14.35
CA ARG A 644 -11.30 5.94 14.59
C ARG A 644 -12.20 5.14 15.54
N GLY A 645 -12.56 3.94 15.14
CA GLY A 645 -13.25 2.95 15.99
C GLY A 645 -12.27 2.10 16.80
N VAL A 646 -11.01 2.04 16.34
CA VAL A 646 -9.88 1.41 17.03
C VAL A 646 -8.74 2.43 17.08
N ASP A 647 -8.18 2.67 18.28
CA ASP A 647 -7.06 3.60 18.43
C ASP A 647 -6.15 3.18 19.59
N VAL A 648 -5.01 3.86 19.70
CA VAL A 648 -4.03 3.67 20.78
C VAL A 648 -4.26 4.73 21.85
N VAL A 649 -4.61 4.27 23.04
CA VAL A 649 -4.80 5.14 24.22
C VAL A 649 -3.54 5.11 25.07
N GLU A 650 -2.94 6.28 25.29
CA GLU A 650 -1.79 6.43 26.18
C GLU A 650 -2.24 6.79 27.60
N GLY A 651 -1.51 6.29 28.58
CA GLY A 651 -1.70 6.59 30.01
C GLY A 651 -0.49 6.25 30.85
N ALA A 652 -0.59 6.48 32.16
CA ALA A 652 0.43 6.07 33.10
C ALA A 652 0.42 4.54 33.27
N ALA A 653 1.61 3.93 33.32
CA ALA A 653 1.73 2.53 33.66
C ALA A 653 1.67 2.36 35.18
N PRO A 654 0.92 1.36 35.72
CA PRO A 654 1.05 0.92 37.12
C PRO A 654 2.47 0.41 37.41
N ALA A 655 2.81 0.25 38.68
CA ALA A 655 4.07 -0.39 39.05
C ALA A 655 4.15 -1.80 38.44
N PRO A 656 5.33 -2.27 38.02
CA PRO A 656 5.46 -3.58 37.36
C PRO A 656 4.98 -4.76 38.22
N ASN A 657 5.15 -4.67 39.52
CA ASN A 657 4.71 -5.69 40.50
C ASN A 657 3.24 -5.54 40.95
N ALA A 658 2.55 -4.47 40.54
CA ALA A 658 1.12 -4.32 40.77
C ALA A 658 0.32 -5.29 39.86
N ALA A 659 -0.95 -5.48 40.17
CA ALA A 659 -1.87 -6.16 39.27
C ALA A 659 -2.17 -5.26 38.09
N LEU A 660 -1.93 -5.77 36.86
CA LEU A 660 -2.19 -5.09 35.59
C LEU A 660 -3.45 -5.66 34.97
N ASP A 661 -4.42 -4.81 34.72
CA ASP A 661 -5.65 -5.20 33.98
C ASP A 661 -5.44 -5.00 32.49
N LEU A 662 -5.47 -6.11 31.73
CA LEU A 662 -5.42 -6.15 30.30
C LEU A 662 -6.84 -6.18 29.75
N PRO A 663 -7.32 -5.11 29.05
CA PRO A 663 -8.70 -5.06 28.57
C PRO A 663 -9.05 -6.22 27.62
N PRO A 664 -10.34 -6.53 27.43
CA PRO A 664 -10.78 -7.46 26.42
C PRO A 664 -10.30 -7.02 25.03
N PHE A 665 -9.93 -7.98 24.18
CA PHE A 665 -9.53 -7.71 22.79
C PHE A 665 -8.57 -6.52 22.68
N SER A 666 -7.40 -6.60 23.32
CA SER A 666 -6.47 -5.48 23.35
C SER A 666 -5.00 -5.89 23.21
N VAL A 667 -4.19 -4.93 22.77
CA VAL A 667 -2.74 -4.95 22.96
C VAL A 667 -2.42 -3.93 24.04
N SER A 668 -1.76 -4.35 25.12
CA SER A 668 -1.24 -3.45 26.15
C SER A 668 0.27 -3.45 26.13
N LEU A 669 0.91 -2.31 25.87
CA LEU A 669 2.34 -2.13 25.86
C LEU A 669 2.75 -1.20 27.02
N PHE A 670 3.64 -1.67 27.87
CA PHE A 670 4.16 -0.96 29.02
C PHE A 670 5.63 -0.62 28.82
N VAL A 671 6.04 0.54 29.31
CA VAL A 671 7.42 1.05 29.22
C VAL A 671 7.82 1.57 30.59
N TRP A 672 8.83 1.00 31.21
CA TRP A 672 9.39 1.46 32.48
C TRP A 672 10.88 1.76 32.36
N ALA A 673 11.35 2.74 33.12
CA ALA A 673 12.78 3.01 33.25
C ALA A 673 13.49 1.90 34.04
N ALA A 674 14.71 1.54 33.62
CA ALA A 674 15.58 0.69 34.41
C ALA A 674 16.16 1.50 35.58
N THR A 675 16.21 0.92 36.77
CA THR A 675 17.01 1.46 37.90
C THR A 675 18.40 0.85 37.84
N LYS A 676 19.42 1.68 38.04
CA LYS A 676 20.81 1.23 38.15
C LYS A 676 21.03 0.35 39.40
#